data_f80126fc22f418ecdfd6be9618293723
#
_entry.id   f80126fc22f418ecdfd6be9618293723
#
_cell.length_a   1.000
_cell.length_b   1.000
_cell.length_c   1.000
_cell.angle_alpha   90.00
_cell.angle_beta   90.00
_cell.angle_gamma   90.00
#
_symmetry.space_group_name_H-M   'P 1'
#
loop_
_entity.id
_entity.type
_entity.pdbx_description
1 polymer ?
#
loop_
_entity_poly.entity_id
_entity_poly.type
_entity_poly.pdbx_seq_one_letter_code
_entity_poly.pdbx_strand_id
1 'polypeptide(L)'
;MHSDTTDTITARRAPDAYDDEVWRDVCARLGAPAAADGVSVSVRRGWDLGWERQRLAAARESGRPYLSVRVHGDEVLVGPLWAPDTDAGCAGCAEVRERTVVDHPLVGDLTHAVAGPAPSEALLPELLRASLEHLARRPLGPGELYAVSARGLRRHRVARSFHCPLCGPEKGELAAGDQPLPLALRDRPASPGDPTRSGDSRLVERGLLRERLVDDRFGPVRAILRESRTPFAMSMAVVPDAPAMGHGRARTFAETEPVAVLEAYERLGGFPYDIPVLTDRSYTDVAEHAVDPATLGRYTEEQLAHPTSRVTPHTADTPMDWVWGHDLDDGRALLVPADHAFYQYEYAFRRDRRAARAVEPHERKHYFYESSSGCAVGANLEEAALHSLFELAERDAFLTSWYRAAPLPHIPESSITDPTSRAMIELIQARGFDIHLLVATRDIALPVVWVLAVNRLDPFPATFSSAGSGADPQSAIRGALREVAQLVTNPVDWTREQVEAMAEDPWLVQELEDHVRFSSIPETRERATAALGGPSVTPDEAFPDWPRRLADASGGDVRGALDFVRSLFADAGLDRIVLVDQTSREHADAGIHVARAVVPGILPMCFGHAQQRLAGLPRLEAALRGTAQEHRTSPYDPHPFP
;
A
#
# COMPACT_ATOMS: atom_id res chain seq x y z
N MET A 1 -1.81 51.59 29.26
CA MET A 1 -2.68 52.09 28.18
C MET A 1 -2.15 51.45 26.91
N HIS A 2 -2.59 50.25 26.57
CA HIS A 2 -2.46 49.65 25.26
C HIS A 2 -3.85 49.17 24.88
N SER A 3 -4.35 49.79 23.82
CA SER A 3 -5.69 49.59 23.29
C SER A 3 -5.79 48.23 22.60
N ASP A 4 -6.72 47.43 23.11
CA ASP A 4 -7.29 46.26 22.40
C ASP A 4 -7.96 46.76 21.10
N THR A 5 -7.41 46.32 19.99
CA THR A 5 -8.13 46.31 18.71
C THR A 5 -8.44 44.83 18.39
N THR A 6 -9.54 44.33 18.94
CA THR A 6 -10.25 43.18 18.43
C THR A 6 -10.86 43.54 17.07
N ASP A 7 -10.12 43.27 16.00
CA ASP A 7 -10.67 43.26 14.65
C ASP A 7 -11.70 42.14 14.54
N THR A 8 -12.95 42.52 14.65
CA THR A 8 -14.11 41.70 14.29
C THR A 8 -14.03 41.43 12.79
N ILE A 9 -13.54 40.28 12.42
CA ILE A 9 -13.68 39.76 11.06
C ILE A 9 -15.17 39.55 10.85
N THR A 10 -15.82 40.57 10.31
CA THR A 10 -17.19 40.48 9.82
C THR A 10 -17.25 39.32 8.82
N ALA A 11 -18.06 38.31 9.12
CA ALA A 11 -18.39 37.22 8.23
C ALA A 11 -18.76 37.81 6.86
N ARG A 12 -17.84 37.72 5.89
CA ARG A 12 -18.17 38.06 4.50
C ARG A 12 -19.31 37.15 4.09
N ARG A 13 -20.40 37.78 3.67
CA ARG A 13 -21.54 37.10 3.04
C ARG A 13 -21.02 36.03 2.10
N ALA A 14 -21.55 34.80 2.22
CA ALA A 14 -21.27 33.72 1.30
C ALA A 14 -21.43 34.21 -0.15
N PRO A 15 -20.50 33.90 -1.07
CA PRO A 15 -20.63 34.30 -2.45
C PRO A 15 -22.00 33.87 -2.96
N ASP A 16 -22.74 34.76 -3.60
CA ASP A 16 -24.11 34.57 -4.05
C ASP A 16 -24.23 33.23 -4.78
N ALA A 17 -25.10 32.37 -4.27
CA ALA A 17 -25.52 31.21 -5.00
C ALA A 17 -26.07 31.69 -6.35
N TYR A 18 -25.56 31.18 -7.47
CA TYR A 18 -26.35 31.26 -8.69
C TYR A 18 -27.57 30.41 -8.40
N ASP A 19 -28.69 31.08 -8.20
CA ASP A 19 -29.95 30.43 -7.89
C ASP A 19 -30.21 29.29 -8.85
N ASP A 20 -30.86 28.24 -8.38
CA ASP A 20 -31.54 27.23 -9.22
C ASP A 20 -32.31 27.88 -10.39
N GLU A 21 -32.54 29.15 -10.31
CA GLU A 21 -33.17 30.02 -11.29
C GLU A 21 -32.33 30.19 -12.56
N VAL A 22 -31.00 30.37 -12.47
CA VAL A 22 -30.14 30.45 -13.66
C VAL A 22 -30.11 29.12 -14.41
N TRP A 23 -30.00 28.02 -13.67
CA TRP A 23 -30.06 26.70 -14.29
C TRP A 23 -31.45 26.42 -14.89
N ARG A 24 -32.53 26.74 -14.18
CA ARG A 24 -33.88 26.61 -14.67
C ARG A 24 -34.14 27.49 -15.91
N ASP A 25 -33.65 28.72 -15.93
CA ASP A 25 -33.76 29.62 -17.08
C ASP A 25 -32.96 29.08 -18.27
N VAL A 26 -31.75 28.56 -18.07
CA VAL A 26 -30.97 27.91 -19.14
C VAL A 26 -31.68 26.65 -19.64
N CYS A 27 -32.20 25.79 -18.76
CA CYS A 27 -32.97 24.62 -19.14
C CYS A 27 -34.25 24.99 -19.91
N ALA A 28 -34.97 26.03 -19.45
CA ALA A 28 -36.21 26.50 -20.13
C ALA A 28 -35.91 27.07 -21.54
N ARG A 29 -34.86 27.83 -21.68
CA ARG A 29 -34.43 28.40 -22.99
C ARG A 29 -33.97 27.33 -23.99
N LEU A 30 -33.45 26.21 -23.51
CA LEU A 30 -32.99 25.11 -24.37
C LEU A 30 -34.11 24.13 -24.71
N GLY A 31 -35.32 24.29 -24.15
CA GLY A 31 -36.42 23.33 -24.33
C GLY A 31 -36.07 21.94 -23.79
N ALA A 32 -34.99 21.82 -22.99
CA ALA A 32 -34.65 20.61 -22.31
C ALA A 32 -35.62 20.40 -21.13
N PRO A 33 -36.13 19.20 -20.87
CA PRO A 33 -36.82 18.94 -19.62
C PRO A 33 -35.85 19.29 -18.49
N ALA A 34 -36.31 20.13 -17.55
CA ALA A 34 -35.56 20.46 -16.35
C ALA A 34 -35.06 19.16 -15.73
N ALA A 35 -33.78 18.92 -15.77
CA ALA A 35 -33.04 17.72 -15.39
C ALA A 35 -33.99 16.51 -15.20
N ALA A 36 -33.89 15.52 -16.09
CA ALA A 36 -34.78 14.36 -16.18
C ALA A 36 -35.57 14.06 -14.88
N ASP A 37 -36.88 13.95 -14.92
CA ASP A 37 -37.75 13.73 -13.76
C ASP A 37 -37.06 12.82 -12.73
N GLY A 38 -36.66 13.39 -11.58
CA GLY A 38 -36.06 12.63 -10.48
C GLY A 38 -34.67 13.00 -10.00
N VAL A 39 -33.89 13.85 -10.69
CA VAL A 39 -32.57 14.30 -10.23
C VAL A 39 -32.62 15.66 -9.55
N SER A 40 -32.06 15.79 -8.36
CA SER A 40 -31.91 17.08 -7.68
C SER A 40 -30.64 17.77 -8.23
N VAL A 41 -30.76 19.01 -8.68
CA VAL A 41 -29.64 19.77 -9.25
C VAL A 41 -29.39 21.02 -8.42
N SER A 42 -28.13 21.35 -8.17
CA SER A 42 -27.73 22.65 -7.65
C SER A 42 -26.65 23.31 -8.50
N VAL A 43 -26.71 24.62 -8.65
CA VAL A 43 -25.70 25.40 -9.37
C VAL A 43 -25.10 26.39 -8.40
N ARG A 44 -23.76 26.41 -8.34
CA ARG A 44 -23.05 27.32 -7.46
C ARG A 44 -21.75 27.83 -8.10
N ARG A 45 -21.35 29.03 -7.72
CA ARG A 45 -20.03 29.56 -8.02
C ARG A 45 -19.05 29.16 -6.94
N GLY A 46 -17.95 28.49 -7.34
CA GLY A 46 -16.92 28.01 -6.42
C GLY A 46 -17.36 26.83 -5.54
N TRP A 47 -16.71 26.67 -4.42
CA TRP A 47 -16.94 25.60 -3.45
C TRP A 47 -17.48 26.13 -2.12
N ASP A 48 -18.41 25.42 -1.50
CA ASP A 48 -18.88 25.64 -0.13
C ASP A 48 -19.35 24.32 0.48
N LEU A 49 -18.65 23.87 1.52
CA LEU A 49 -18.91 22.61 2.19
C LEU A 49 -20.31 22.57 2.83
N GLY A 50 -20.72 23.68 3.48
CA GLY A 50 -22.03 23.76 4.14
C GLY A 50 -23.19 23.62 3.14
N TRP A 51 -23.06 24.29 2.00
CA TRP A 51 -24.03 24.19 0.92
C TRP A 51 -24.12 22.79 0.36
N GLU A 52 -23.00 22.17 -0.01
CA GLU A 52 -22.96 20.83 -0.58
C GLU A 52 -23.46 19.78 0.42
N ARG A 53 -23.14 19.92 1.71
CA ARG A 53 -23.64 19.06 2.78
C ARG A 53 -25.17 19.11 2.88
N GLN A 54 -25.74 20.32 2.89
CA GLN A 54 -27.20 20.49 2.96
C GLN A 54 -27.90 19.88 1.75
N ARG A 55 -27.37 20.08 0.55
CA ARG A 55 -27.96 19.54 -0.69
C ARG A 55 -27.86 18.02 -0.78
N LEU A 56 -26.71 17.49 -0.42
CA LEU A 56 -26.50 16.03 -0.40
C LEU A 56 -27.38 15.35 0.68
N ALA A 57 -27.56 15.98 1.85
CA ALA A 57 -28.47 15.47 2.89
C ALA A 57 -29.92 15.42 2.39
N ALA A 58 -30.39 16.49 1.77
CA ALA A 58 -31.74 16.53 1.18
C ALA A 58 -31.91 15.47 0.07
N ALA A 59 -30.89 15.23 -0.73
CA ALA A 59 -30.90 14.18 -1.74
C ALA A 59 -30.99 12.76 -1.12
N ARG A 60 -30.24 12.52 -0.04
CA ARG A 60 -30.31 11.28 0.74
C ARG A 60 -31.69 11.04 1.34
N GLU A 61 -32.27 12.06 1.97
CA GLU A 61 -33.61 11.99 2.57
C GLU A 61 -34.69 11.70 1.53
N SER A 62 -34.60 12.31 0.34
CA SER A 62 -35.56 12.10 -0.75
C SER A 62 -35.35 10.84 -1.57
N GLY A 63 -34.22 10.14 -1.39
CA GLY A 63 -33.79 8.99 -2.21
C GLY A 63 -33.52 9.35 -3.68
N ARG A 64 -33.26 10.63 -3.99
CA ARG A 64 -33.08 11.10 -5.37
C ARG A 64 -31.59 11.30 -5.69
N PRO A 65 -31.13 10.98 -6.91
CA PRO A 65 -29.80 11.37 -7.36
C PRO A 65 -29.57 12.89 -7.27
N TYR A 66 -28.32 13.28 -7.03
CA TYR A 66 -27.93 14.67 -6.89
C TYR A 66 -26.81 15.03 -7.86
N LEU A 67 -26.99 16.11 -8.61
CA LEU A 67 -26.04 16.66 -9.55
C LEU A 67 -25.55 18.02 -9.05
N SER A 68 -24.29 18.10 -8.65
CA SER A 68 -23.64 19.36 -8.30
C SER A 68 -23.08 20.01 -9.57
N VAL A 69 -23.42 21.30 -9.80
CA VAL A 69 -22.85 22.10 -10.88
C VAL A 69 -22.08 23.25 -10.27
N ARG A 70 -20.79 23.31 -10.54
CA ARG A 70 -19.87 24.29 -9.96
C ARG A 70 -19.23 25.13 -11.04
N VAL A 71 -19.27 26.45 -10.87
CA VAL A 71 -18.67 27.40 -11.81
C VAL A 71 -17.35 27.92 -11.25
N HIS A 72 -16.25 27.65 -11.94
CA HIS A 72 -14.91 28.05 -11.59
C HIS A 72 -14.30 28.92 -12.71
N GLY A 73 -14.53 30.23 -12.62
CA GLY A 73 -14.01 31.16 -13.64
C GLY A 73 -14.54 30.84 -15.04
N ASP A 74 -13.67 30.40 -15.94
CA ASP A 74 -13.96 30.04 -17.33
C ASP A 74 -14.31 28.57 -17.54
N GLU A 75 -14.54 27.82 -16.43
CA GLU A 75 -14.89 26.39 -16.46
C GLU A 75 -16.14 26.12 -15.65
N VAL A 76 -16.95 25.19 -16.12
CA VAL A 76 -18.11 24.63 -15.40
C VAL A 76 -17.88 23.15 -15.16
N LEU A 77 -17.90 22.73 -13.90
CA LEU A 77 -17.91 21.34 -13.50
C LEU A 77 -19.36 20.86 -13.32
N VAL A 78 -19.80 19.98 -14.19
CA VAL A 78 -21.16 19.40 -14.16
C VAL A 78 -21.07 17.98 -13.59
N GLY A 79 -21.42 17.83 -12.33
CA GLY A 79 -21.23 16.59 -11.58
C GLY A 79 -20.18 16.74 -10.45
N PRO A 80 -19.82 15.61 -9.82
CA PRO A 80 -20.25 14.24 -10.17
C PRO A 80 -21.72 14.01 -9.87
N LEU A 81 -22.34 13.09 -10.64
CA LEU A 81 -23.66 12.61 -10.32
C LEU A 81 -23.56 11.68 -9.11
N TRP A 82 -24.08 12.10 -7.98
CA TRP A 82 -24.28 11.23 -6.84
C TRP A 82 -25.62 10.49 -6.96
N ALA A 83 -25.63 9.20 -6.69
CA ALA A 83 -26.85 8.40 -6.66
C ALA A 83 -26.92 7.57 -5.37
N PRO A 84 -28.12 7.35 -4.80
CA PRO A 84 -28.28 6.41 -3.69
C PRO A 84 -27.75 5.02 -4.05
N ASP A 85 -27.32 4.28 -3.05
CA ASP A 85 -26.87 2.88 -3.15
C ASP A 85 -25.75 2.64 -4.19
N THR A 86 -24.92 3.66 -4.46
CA THR A 86 -23.76 3.54 -5.33
C THR A 86 -22.45 3.81 -4.59
N ASP A 87 -21.39 3.20 -5.08
CA ASP A 87 -20.02 3.39 -4.60
C ASP A 87 -19.30 4.57 -5.29
N ALA A 88 -20.08 5.47 -5.84
CA ALA A 88 -19.60 6.60 -6.62
C ALA A 88 -19.17 7.79 -5.74
N GLY A 89 -18.14 8.52 -6.19
CA GLY A 89 -17.72 9.75 -5.54
C GLY A 89 -18.75 10.88 -5.67
N CYS A 90 -18.84 11.71 -4.63
CA CYS A 90 -19.69 12.89 -4.59
C CYS A 90 -18.90 14.18 -4.91
N ALA A 91 -19.55 15.35 -4.90
CA ALA A 91 -18.91 16.65 -5.11
C ALA A 91 -17.74 16.90 -4.14
N GLY A 92 -17.87 16.48 -2.87
CA GLY A 92 -16.78 16.55 -1.90
C GLY A 92 -15.59 15.67 -2.27
N CYS A 93 -15.82 14.48 -2.82
CA CYS A 93 -14.73 13.63 -3.32
C CYS A 93 -13.99 14.31 -4.47
N ALA A 94 -14.72 14.90 -5.42
CA ALA A 94 -14.10 15.64 -6.51
C ALA A 94 -13.25 16.80 -6.00
N GLU A 95 -13.75 17.57 -5.04
CA GLU A 95 -13.03 18.70 -4.45
C GLU A 95 -11.79 18.25 -3.67
N VAL A 96 -11.89 17.16 -2.87
CA VAL A 96 -10.73 16.54 -2.21
C VAL A 96 -9.68 16.17 -3.23
N ARG A 97 -10.06 15.42 -4.26
CA ARG A 97 -9.14 14.95 -5.29
C ARG A 97 -8.46 16.11 -6.02
N GLU A 98 -9.21 17.16 -6.35
CA GLU A 98 -8.64 18.32 -7.05
C GLU A 98 -7.62 19.08 -6.21
N ARG A 99 -7.85 19.15 -4.89
CA ARG A 99 -6.97 19.88 -3.96
C ARG A 99 -5.90 19.02 -3.30
N THR A 100 -5.94 17.72 -3.45
CA THR A 100 -4.98 16.86 -2.74
C THR A 100 -3.57 17.07 -3.27
N VAL A 101 -2.77 17.69 -2.43
CA VAL A 101 -1.32 17.68 -2.48
C VAL A 101 -0.87 17.21 -1.10
N VAL A 102 -0.19 16.08 -1.04
CA VAL A 102 0.29 15.51 0.22
C VAL A 102 1.19 16.53 0.92
N ASP A 103 0.92 16.76 2.21
CA ASP A 103 1.71 17.61 3.08
C ASP A 103 1.82 19.10 2.71
N HIS A 104 0.97 19.62 1.83
CA HIS A 104 1.00 21.04 1.49
C HIS A 104 0.10 21.87 2.41
N PRO A 105 0.62 22.81 3.20
CA PRO A 105 -0.15 23.57 4.18
C PRO A 105 -1.22 24.50 3.57
N LEU A 106 -1.10 24.83 2.28
CA LEU A 106 -2.00 25.76 1.60
C LEU A 106 -3.24 25.09 0.98
N VAL A 107 -3.32 23.77 0.95
CA VAL A 107 -4.31 23.06 0.12
C VAL A 107 -5.33 22.25 0.92
N GLY A 108 -5.21 22.09 2.21
CA GLY A 108 -5.96 21.07 2.95
C GLY A 108 -7.33 21.45 3.49
N ASP A 109 -7.73 22.72 3.50
CA ASP A 109 -8.93 23.11 4.21
C ASP A 109 -10.16 23.23 3.29
N LEU A 110 -10.95 22.14 3.24
CA LEU A 110 -12.24 22.10 2.54
C LEU A 110 -13.36 22.81 3.30
N THR A 111 -13.13 23.24 4.54
CA THR A 111 -14.14 23.91 5.36
C THR A 111 -14.40 25.33 4.88
N HIS A 112 -13.45 25.95 4.23
CA HIS A 112 -13.58 27.30 3.73
C HIS A 112 -14.24 27.33 2.35
N ALA A 113 -15.20 28.23 2.19
CA ALA A 113 -15.79 28.53 0.89
C ALA A 113 -14.73 29.19 -0.02
N VAL A 114 -14.55 28.65 -1.22
CA VAL A 114 -13.69 29.23 -2.24
C VAL A 114 -14.56 29.90 -3.29
N ALA A 115 -14.54 31.22 -3.32
CA ALA A 115 -15.12 31.98 -4.40
C ALA A 115 -14.21 31.88 -5.64
N GLY A 116 -14.65 31.17 -6.66
CA GLY A 116 -13.98 31.19 -7.95
C GLY A 116 -14.03 32.61 -8.57
N PRO A 117 -13.11 32.97 -9.49
CA PRO A 117 -13.22 34.19 -10.27
C PRO A 117 -14.56 34.19 -11.02
N ALA A 118 -15.12 35.40 -11.22
CA ALA A 118 -16.35 35.52 -11.99
C ALA A 118 -16.10 35.12 -13.45
N PRO A 119 -16.88 34.19 -14.02
CA PRO A 119 -16.84 33.98 -15.46
C PRO A 119 -17.29 35.27 -16.17
N SER A 120 -16.87 35.44 -17.42
CA SER A 120 -17.48 36.48 -18.24
C SER A 120 -18.98 36.20 -18.39
N GLU A 121 -19.81 37.25 -18.22
CA GLU A 121 -21.28 37.13 -18.33
C GLU A 121 -21.72 36.52 -19.68
N ALA A 122 -20.92 36.68 -20.74
CA ALA A 122 -21.17 36.13 -22.05
C ALA A 122 -20.79 34.64 -22.15
N LEU A 123 -19.77 34.18 -21.43
CA LEU A 123 -19.24 32.81 -21.55
C LEU A 123 -20.07 31.79 -20.74
N LEU A 124 -20.54 32.15 -19.55
CA LEU A 124 -21.24 31.23 -18.66
C LEU A 124 -22.50 30.61 -19.27
N PRO A 125 -23.41 31.40 -19.90
CA PRO A 125 -24.58 30.81 -20.56
C PRO A 125 -24.22 29.83 -21.66
N GLU A 126 -23.17 30.09 -22.42
CA GLU A 126 -22.70 29.19 -23.49
C GLU A 126 -22.12 27.90 -22.95
N LEU A 127 -21.32 27.97 -21.88
CA LEU A 127 -20.79 26.77 -21.21
C LEU A 127 -21.91 25.90 -20.62
N LEU A 128 -22.89 26.51 -19.96
CA LEU A 128 -24.06 25.80 -19.43
C LEU A 128 -24.89 25.18 -20.55
N ARG A 129 -25.15 25.91 -21.65
CA ARG A 129 -25.84 25.38 -22.82
C ARG A 129 -25.13 24.17 -23.42
N ALA A 130 -23.80 24.27 -23.65
CA ALA A 130 -23.00 23.18 -24.15
C ALA A 130 -23.04 21.95 -23.22
N SER A 131 -23.02 22.18 -21.90
CA SER A 131 -23.15 21.13 -20.89
C SER A 131 -24.47 20.40 -20.99
N LEU A 132 -25.59 21.12 -21.11
CA LEU A 132 -26.93 20.52 -21.24
C LEU A 132 -27.12 19.74 -22.54
N GLU A 133 -26.66 20.31 -23.66
CA GLU A 133 -26.72 19.62 -24.95
C GLU A 133 -25.91 18.32 -24.92
N HIS A 134 -24.77 18.33 -24.21
CA HIS A 134 -23.96 17.13 -24.08
C HIS A 134 -24.61 16.10 -23.15
N LEU A 135 -25.13 16.52 -21.99
CA LEU A 135 -25.88 15.65 -21.09
C LEU A 135 -27.08 14.98 -21.74
N ALA A 136 -27.81 15.70 -22.60
CA ALA A 136 -28.94 15.15 -23.34
C ALA A 136 -28.53 14.02 -24.31
N ARG A 137 -27.33 14.11 -24.87
CA ARG A 137 -26.76 13.09 -25.79
C ARG A 137 -26.04 11.96 -25.06
N ARG A 138 -25.42 12.28 -23.95
CA ARG A 138 -24.57 11.39 -23.15
C ARG A 138 -24.78 11.66 -21.67
N PRO A 139 -25.76 11.03 -21.04
CA PRO A 139 -26.03 11.20 -19.61
C PRO A 139 -24.83 10.74 -18.77
N LEU A 140 -24.67 11.36 -17.60
CA LEU A 140 -23.67 10.96 -16.61
C LEU A 140 -24.15 9.72 -15.88
N GLY A 141 -23.25 8.77 -15.72
CA GLY A 141 -23.39 7.71 -14.72
C GLY A 141 -22.97 8.19 -13.33
N PRO A 142 -23.26 7.39 -12.29
CA PRO A 142 -22.81 7.70 -10.94
C PRO A 142 -21.30 7.92 -10.86
N GLY A 143 -20.86 8.99 -10.17
CA GLY A 143 -19.47 9.36 -10.02
C GLY A 143 -18.83 10.05 -11.24
N GLU A 144 -19.56 10.24 -12.32
CA GLU A 144 -19.04 10.91 -13.50
C GLU A 144 -19.33 12.40 -13.48
N LEU A 145 -18.43 13.18 -14.04
CA LEU A 145 -18.59 14.61 -14.24
C LEU A 145 -18.07 15.06 -15.61
N TYR A 146 -18.57 16.18 -16.08
CA TYR A 146 -17.99 16.92 -17.20
C TYR A 146 -17.31 18.19 -16.70
N ALA A 147 -16.07 18.40 -17.15
CA ALA A 147 -15.38 19.69 -17.07
C ALA A 147 -15.55 20.39 -18.43
N VAL A 148 -16.25 21.51 -18.45
CA VAL A 148 -16.65 22.25 -19.66
C VAL A 148 -16.02 23.62 -19.64
N SER A 149 -15.23 23.94 -20.66
CA SER A 149 -14.58 25.24 -20.82
C SER A 149 -14.60 25.68 -22.29
N ALA A 150 -14.13 26.88 -22.57
CA ALA A 150 -13.94 27.34 -23.94
C ALA A 150 -12.97 26.47 -24.77
N ARG A 151 -12.11 25.68 -24.10
CA ARG A 151 -11.16 24.74 -24.74
C ARG A 151 -11.79 23.41 -25.12
N GLY A 152 -12.99 23.11 -24.63
CA GLY A 152 -13.71 21.88 -24.90
C GLY A 152 -14.34 21.26 -23.65
N LEU A 153 -14.80 20.02 -23.81
CA LEU A 153 -15.44 19.23 -22.80
C LEU A 153 -14.64 17.97 -22.54
N ARG A 154 -14.36 17.70 -21.26
CA ARG A 154 -13.73 16.45 -20.81
C ARG A 154 -14.65 15.73 -19.82
N ARG A 155 -14.73 14.42 -19.98
CA ARG A 155 -15.43 13.53 -19.05
C ARG A 155 -14.41 12.97 -18.07
N HIS A 156 -14.76 13.02 -16.79
CA HIS A 156 -13.96 12.53 -15.69
C HIS A 156 -14.75 11.54 -14.86
N ARG A 157 -14.03 10.70 -14.12
CA ARG A 157 -14.59 9.78 -13.13
C ARG A 157 -14.04 10.13 -11.75
N VAL A 158 -14.95 10.24 -10.79
CA VAL A 158 -14.65 10.54 -9.39
C VAL A 158 -14.89 9.29 -8.57
N ALA A 159 -13.84 8.69 -8.05
CA ALA A 159 -13.94 7.65 -7.04
C ALA A 159 -14.23 8.26 -5.66
N ARG A 160 -14.84 7.50 -4.75
CA ARG A 160 -14.94 7.93 -3.36
C ARG A 160 -13.55 8.20 -2.78
N SER A 161 -13.49 9.14 -1.84
CA SER A 161 -12.31 9.40 -1.06
C SER A 161 -12.64 9.23 0.42
N PHE A 162 -11.81 8.50 1.15
CA PHE A 162 -11.93 8.37 2.60
C PHE A 162 -11.72 9.72 3.33
N HIS A 163 -11.14 10.72 2.67
CA HIS A 163 -10.99 12.07 3.19
C HIS A 163 -12.17 12.99 2.90
N CYS A 164 -13.21 12.50 2.25
CA CYS A 164 -14.34 13.32 1.85
C CYS A 164 -15.15 13.79 3.06
N PRO A 165 -15.32 15.11 3.29
CA PRO A 165 -16.09 15.62 4.42
C PRO A 165 -17.62 15.49 4.24
N LEU A 166 -18.07 14.98 3.09
CA LEU A 166 -19.51 14.80 2.78
C LEU A 166 -19.95 13.34 2.83
N CYS A 167 -19.12 12.41 2.36
CA CYS A 167 -19.47 10.99 2.28
C CYS A 167 -18.39 10.07 2.85
N GLY A 168 -17.30 10.63 3.37
CA GLY A 168 -16.28 9.87 4.11
C GLY A 168 -16.87 9.27 5.39
N PRO A 169 -16.22 8.27 5.98
CA PRO A 169 -16.65 7.68 7.22
C PRO A 169 -16.60 8.71 8.35
N GLU A 170 -17.55 8.63 9.26
CA GLU A 170 -17.38 9.26 10.55
C GLU A 170 -16.30 8.49 11.29
N LYS A 171 -15.27 9.21 11.77
CA LYS A 171 -14.21 8.58 12.56
C LYS A 171 -14.81 8.05 13.85
N GLY A 172 -14.86 6.74 13.98
CA GLY A 172 -15.26 6.07 15.20
C GLY A 172 -14.02 5.81 16.07
N GLU A 173 -14.00 6.34 17.28
CA GLU A 173 -13.14 5.77 18.34
C GLU A 173 -13.80 4.47 18.80
N LEU A 174 -13.01 3.38 18.91
CA LEU A 174 -13.50 2.15 19.51
C LEU A 174 -13.71 2.38 21.01
N ALA A 175 -14.88 2.03 21.52
CA ALA A 175 -15.03 1.83 22.95
C ALA A 175 -14.35 0.51 23.35
N ALA A 176 -13.83 0.45 24.58
CA ALA A 176 -13.09 -0.72 25.07
C ALA A 176 -13.87 -2.05 25.01
N GLY A 177 -15.18 -2.02 24.76
CA GLY A 177 -16.05 -3.19 24.63
C GLY A 177 -16.50 -3.52 23.21
N ASP A 178 -16.09 -2.74 22.21
CA ASP A 178 -16.52 -2.94 20.82
C ASP A 178 -15.67 -4.02 20.13
N GLN A 179 -15.90 -5.26 20.48
CA GLN A 179 -15.23 -6.39 19.83
C GLN A 179 -15.96 -6.75 18.54
N PRO A 180 -15.26 -6.84 17.39
CA PRO A 180 -15.88 -7.24 16.14
C PRO A 180 -16.33 -8.69 16.16
N LEU A 181 -17.27 -9.02 15.27
CA LEU A 181 -17.69 -10.40 15.07
C LEU A 181 -16.51 -11.24 14.57
N PRO A 182 -16.49 -12.55 14.90
CA PRO A 182 -15.47 -13.44 14.37
C PRO A 182 -15.41 -13.43 12.85
N LEU A 183 -14.20 -13.44 12.30
CA LEU A 183 -13.98 -13.51 10.87
C LEU A 183 -14.38 -14.90 10.34
N ALA A 184 -15.26 -14.92 9.37
CA ALA A 184 -15.63 -16.11 8.62
C ALA A 184 -15.06 -16.02 7.20
N LEU A 185 -13.91 -16.68 6.97
CA LEU A 185 -13.35 -16.82 5.63
C LEU A 185 -14.24 -17.74 4.78
N ARG A 186 -14.34 -17.44 3.48
CA ARG A 186 -15.24 -18.12 2.54
C ARG A 186 -14.46 -18.94 1.53
N ASP A 187 -15.10 -19.95 0.98
CA ASP A 187 -14.57 -20.64 -0.18
C ASP A 187 -14.52 -19.70 -1.38
N ARG A 188 -13.39 -19.72 -2.10
CA ARG A 188 -13.09 -18.88 -3.26
C ARG A 188 -12.53 -19.75 -4.37
N PRO A 189 -13.32 -20.14 -5.36
CA PRO A 189 -12.82 -20.96 -6.47
C PRO A 189 -11.53 -20.39 -7.04
N ALA A 190 -10.51 -21.23 -7.16
CA ALA A 190 -9.21 -20.83 -7.66
C ALA A 190 -9.21 -20.65 -9.18
N SER A 191 -8.30 -19.83 -9.67
CA SER A 191 -8.06 -19.65 -11.09
C SER A 191 -7.47 -20.95 -11.71
N PRO A 192 -7.90 -21.35 -12.91
CA PRO A 192 -7.31 -22.51 -13.57
C PRO A 192 -5.79 -22.41 -13.70
N GLY A 193 -5.07 -23.35 -13.10
CA GLY A 193 -3.61 -23.40 -13.12
C GLY A 193 -2.88 -22.53 -12.10
N ASP A 194 -3.60 -21.76 -11.29
CA ASP A 194 -3.02 -20.98 -10.19
C ASP A 194 -3.92 -21.06 -8.93
N PRO A 195 -3.60 -21.96 -7.99
CA PRO A 195 -4.39 -22.17 -6.79
C PRO A 195 -4.31 -21.00 -5.78
N THR A 196 -3.44 -20.01 -6.03
CA THR A 196 -3.25 -18.87 -5.14
C THR A 196 -4.05 -17.65 -5.56
N ARG A 197 -4.74 -17.70 -6.70
CA ARG A 197 -5.55 -16.62 -7.23
C ARG A 197 -7.01 -17.00 -7.38
N SER A 198 -7.89 -16.07 -7.07
CA SER A 198 -9.33 -16.26 -7.24
C SER A 198 -9.71 -16.32 -8.72
N GLY A 199 -10.53 -17.30 -9.10
CA GLY A 199 -10.95 -17.54 -10.48
C GLY A 199 -11.91 -16.49 -11.03
N ASP A 200 -12.60 -15.75 -10.15
CA ASP A 200 -13.48 -14.63 -10.48
C ASP A 200 -12.76 -13.27 -10.42
N SER A 201 -11.46 -13.28 -10.11
CA SER A 201 -10.66 -12.06 -10.06
C SER A 201 -10.53 -11.40 -11.45
N ARG A 202 -10.97 -10.15 -11.51
CA ARG A 202 -10.83 -9.32 -12.71
C ARG A 202 -9.76 -8.22 -12.53
N LEU A 203 -9.05 -8.20 -11.41
CA LEU A 203 -8.12 -7.11 -11.06
C LEU A 203 -6.99 -6.94 -12.07
N VAL A 204 -6.54 -8.03 -12.68
CA VAL A 204 -5.49 -8.00 -13.71
C VAL A 204 -6.08 -7.92 -15.14
N GLU A 205 -7.40 -7.84 -15.28
CA GLU A 205 -8.05 -7.70 -16.57
C GLU A 205 -7.61 -6.39 -17.24
N ARG A 206 -7.19 -6.50 -18.48
CA ARG A 206 -6.63 -5.38 -19.23
C ARG A 206 -7.56 -4.16 -19.26
N GLY A 207 -7.07 -3.05 -18.72
CA GLY A 207 -7.77 -1.77 -18.74
C GLY A 207 -8.80 -1.56 -17.65
N LEU A 208 -9.21 -2.58 -16.89
CA LEU A 208 -10.26 -2.45 -15.88
C LEU A 208 -9.90 -1.45 -14.78
N LEU A 209 -8.74 -1.62 -14.14
CA LEU A 209 -8.29 -0.71 -13.07
C LEU A 209 -7.99 0.68 -13.60
N ARG A 210 -7.44 0.77 -14.81
CA ARG A 210 -7.23 2.07 -15.48
C ARG A 210 -8.55 2.81 -15.66
N GLU A 211 -9.59 2.14 -16.18
CA GLU A 211 -10.89 2.76 -16.40
C GLU A 211 -11.57 3.21 -15.10
N ARG A 212 -11.39 2.43 -14.04
CA ARG A 212 -12.04 2.72 -12.75
C ARG A 212 -11.33 3.75 -11.91
N LEU A 213 -10.00 3.75 -11.90
CA LEU A 213 -9.19 4.42 -10.88
C LEU A 213 -8.28 5.53 -11.44
N VAL A 214 -7.99 5.51 -12.73
CA VAL A 214 -7.03 6.46 -13.31
C VAL A 214 -7.76 7.64 -13.94
N ASP A 215 -7.60 8.80 -13.34
CA ASP A 215 -8.07 10.08 -13.89
C ASP A 215 -7.08 11.19 -13.48
N ASP A 216 -6.63 11.97 -14.44
CA ASP A 216 -5.57 12.97 -14.26
C ASP A 216 -5.96 14.14 -13.35
N ARG A 217 -7.23 14.29 -13.02
CA ARG A 217 -7.74 15.38 -12.19
C ARG A 217 -8.48 14.90 -10.95
N PHE A 218 -9.35 13.91 -11.08
CA PHE A 218 -10.27 13.49 -10.01
C PHE A 218 -10.11 12.02 -9.60
N GLY A 219 -9.17 11.29 -10.22
CA GLY A 219 -8.90 9.90 -9.88
C GLY A 219 -8.06 9.74 -8.63
N PRO A 220 -8.17 8.59 -7.93
CA PRO A 220 -7.22 8.21 -6.90
C PRO A 220 -5.81 7.97 -7.47
N VAL A 221 -5.71 7.47 -8.68
CA VAL A 221 -4.46 7.35 -9.44
C VAL A 221 -4.43 8.47 -10.48
N ARG A 222 -3.48 9.39 -10.36
CA ARG A 222 -3.37 10.55 -11.26
C ARG A 222 -2.74 10.23 -12.59
N ALA A 223 -1.73 9.37 -12.56
CA ALA A 223 -1.00 8.99 -13.75
C ALA A 223 -0.42 7.60 -13.61
N ILE A 224 -0.28 6.93 -14.74
CA ILE A 224 0.58 5.76 -14.89
C ILE A 224 1.74 6.17 -15.77
N LEU A 225 2.92 6.27 -15.17
CA LEU A 225 4.16 6.61 -15.84
C LEU A 225 4.83 5.34 -16.36
N ARG A 226 5.46 5.40 -17.54
CA ARG A 226 6.22 4.30 -18.11
C ARG A 226 7.70 4.59 -18.01
N GLU A 227 8.45 3.68 -17.41
CA GLU A 227 9.90 3.78 -17.31
C GLU A 227 10.53 3.18 -18.57
N SER A 228 11.43 3.94 -19.20
CA SER A 228 12.08 3.54 -20.45
C SER A 228 13.53 3.06 -20.28
N ARG A 229 14.08 3.14 -19.06
CA ARG A 229 15.48 2.80 -18.77
C ARG A 229 15.70 1.36 -18.31
N THR A 230 14.62 0.62 -18.12
CA THR A 230 14.67 -0.79 -17.70
C THR A 230 14.66 -1.73 -18.90
N PRO A 231 15.24 -2.92 -18.79
CA PRO A 231 15.27 -3.92 -19.86
C PRO A 231 13.93 -4.64 -20.08
N PHE A 232 12.96 -4.42 -19.22
CA PHE A 232 11.58 -4.92 -19.30
C PHE A 232 10.61 -3.76 -19.11
N ALA A 233 9.35 -3.97 -19.49
CA ALA A 233 8.34 -2.96 -19.28
C ALA A 233 8.14 -2.71 -17.76
N MET A 234 8.22 -1.45 -17.37
CA MET A 234 7.93 -1.00 -16.00
C MET A 234 6.94 0.16 -16.06
N SER A 235 5.92 0.08 -15.22
CA SER A 235 4.96 1.17 -15.01
C SER A 235 4.95 1.58 -13.56
N MET A 236 4.69 2.86 -13.32
CA MET A 236 4.57 3.43 -11.99
C MET A 236 3.22 4.13 -11.85
N ALA A 237 2.42 3.75 -10.87
CA ALA A 237 1.16 4.39 -10.53
C ALA A 237 1.38 5.45 -9.45
N VAL A 238 0.90 6.68 -9.71
CA VAL A 238 1.06 7.82 -8.80
C VAL A 238 -0.26 8.07 -8.07
N VAL A 239 -0.23 7.93 -6.73
CA VAL A 239 -1.36 8.17 -5.83
C VAL A 239 -1.06 9.42 -4.98
N PRO A 240 -1.73 10.56 -5.23
CA PRO A 240 -1.40 11.81 -4.54
C PRO A 240 -1.96 11.90 -3.11
N ASP A 241 -2.92 11.06 -2.74
CA ASP A 241 -3.55 11.09 -1.41
C ASP A 241 -2.66 10.50 -0.32
N ALA A 242 -1.62 9.78 -0.71
CA ALA A 242 -0.61 9.19 0.16
C ALA A 242 0.76 9.29 -0.52
N PRO A 243 1.87 9.34 0.23
CA PRO A 243 3.21 9.22 -0.35
C PRO A 243 3.47 7.79 -0.80
N ALA A 244 2.59 7.27 -1.66
CA ALA A 244 2.61 5.89 -2.13
C ALA A 244 2.69 5.86 -3.66
N MET A 245 3.61 5.04 -4.15
CA MET A 245 3.74 4.72 -5.56
C MET A 245 3.79 3.21 -5.69
N GLY A 246 3.12 2.68 -6.72
CA GLY A 246 3.22 1.28 -7.06
C GLY A 246 4.00 1.07 -8.36
N HIS A 247 4.77 0.02 -8.43
CA HIS A 247 5.63 -0.33 -9.55
C HIS A 247 5.23 -1.68 -10.13
N GLY A 248 4.82 -1.69 -11.38
CA GLY A 248 4.55 -2.93 -12.11
C GLY A 248 5.69 -3.28 -13.04
N ARG A 249 6.14 -4.53 -13.03
CA ARG A 249 7.22 -5.05 -13.88
C ARG A 249 6.74 -6.28 -14.63
N ALA A 250 6.83 -6.27 -15.96
CA ALA A 250 6.46 -7.40 -16.81
C ALA A 250 7.10 -7.31 -18.19
N ARG A 251 6.70 -8.19 -19.12
CA ARG A 251 7.19 -8.16 -20.50
C ARG A 251 6.59 -7.03 -21.33
N THR A 252 5.37 -6.61 -21.01
CA THR A 252 4.65 -5.56 -21.76
C THR A 252 4.05 -4.52 -20.80
N PHE A 253 3.88 -3.29 -21.26
CA PHE A 253 3.23 -2.25 -20.48
C PHE A 253 1.76 -2.56 -20.16
N ALA A 254 1.09 -3.35 -20.98
CA ALA A 254 -0.28 -3.77 -20.70
C ALA A 254 -0.39 -4.69 -19.47
N GLU A 255 0.67 -5.48 -19.21
CA GLU A 255 0.77 -6.35 -18.03
C GLU A 255 1.24 -5.57 -16.79
N THR A 256 2.05 -4.52 -16.97
CA THR A 256 2.61 -3.76 -15.83
C THR A 256 1.62 -2.79 -15.20
N GLU A 257 0.71 -2.21 -15.99
CA GLU A 257 -0.22 -1.18 -15.51
C GLU A 257 -1.12 -1.66 -14.37
N PRO A 258 -1.84 -2.81 -14.46
CA PRO A 258 -2.64 -3.28 -13.35
C PRO A 258 -1.80 -3.63 -12.12
N VAL A 259 -0.60 -4.18 -12.28
CA VAL A 259 0.30 -4.48 -11.15
C VAL A 259 0.74 -3.21 -10.44
N ALA A 260 1.11 -2.16 -11.18
CA ALA A 260 1.47 -0.87 -10.58
C ALA A 260 0.31 -0.26 -9.77
N VAL A 261 -0.92 -0.34 -10.28
CA VAL A 261 -2.10 0.16 -9.56
C VAL A 261 -2.36 -0.68 -8.31
N LEU A 262 -2.26 -2.01 -8.39
CA LEU A 262 -2.46 -2.89 -7.24
C LEU A 262 -1.42 -2.64 -6.15
N GLU A 263 -0.14 -2.51 -6.51
CA GLU A 263 0.91 -2.19 -5.53
C GLU A 263 0.70 -0.80 -4.90
N ALA A 264 0.27 0.21 -5.67
CA ALA A 264 -0.07 1.51 -5.12
C ALA A 264 -1.21 1.44 -4.10
N TYR A 265 -2.22 0.59 -4.35
CA TYR A 265 -3.31 0.34 -3.41
C TYR A 265 -2.87 -0.48 -2.20
N GLU A 266 -1.96 -1.44 -2.36
CA GLU A 266 -1.33 -2.12 -1.24
C GLU A 266 -0.61 -1.13 -0.32
N ARG A 267 0.18 -0.22 -0.90
CA ARG A 267 0.84 0.87 -0.14
C ARG A 267 -0.18 1.78 0.56
N LEU A 268 -1.31 2.06 -0.07
CA LEU A 268 -2.40 2.83 0.53
C LEU A 268 -3.02 2.11 1.74
N GLY A 269 -3.06 0.78 1.75
CA GLY A 269 -3.50 -0.03 2.88
C GLY A 269 -2.65 0.13 4.15
N GLY A 270 -1.39 0.57 4.01
CA GLY A 270 -0.52 0.88 5.15
C GLY A 270 -0.94 2.08 6.00
N PHE A 271 -1.97 2.84 5.55
CA PHE A 271 -2.53 3.98 6.27
C PHE A 271 -3.83 3.57 6.96
N PRO A 272 -4.04 3.85 8.25
CA PRO A 272 -5.25 3.46 8.99
C PRO A 272 -6.43 4.39 8.69
N TYR A 273 -6.71 4.61 7.42
CA TYR A 273 -7.89 5.36 7.01
C TYR A 273 -9.13 4.48 7.15
N ASP A 274 -10.21 5.00 7.72
CA ASP A 274 -11.47 4.30 7.96
C ASP A 274 -11.41 3.14 8.98
N ILE A 275 -10.25 2.86 9.56
CA ILE A 275 -10.09 1.77 10.52
C ILE A 275 -10.28 2.33 11.93
N PRO A 276 -11.21 1.77 12.72
CA PRO A 276 -11.39 2.16 14.11
C PRO A 276 -10.17 1.79 14.95
N VAL A 277 -9.75 2.71 15.82
CA VAL A 277 -8.58 2.57 16.68
C VAL A 277 -8.98 2.67 18.13
N LEU A 278 -8.51 1.74 18.97
CA LEU A 278 -8.59 1.83 20.42
C LEU A 278 -7.33 2.54 20.92
N THR A 279 -7.49 3.75 21.45
CA THR A 279 -6.36 4.62 21.82
C THR A 279 -5.97 4.48 23.29
N ASP A 280 -4.69 4.74 23.58
CA ASP A 280 -4.14 4.90 24.93
C ASP A 280 -4.48 3.75 25.90
N ARG A 281 -4.26 2.49 25.49
CA ARG A 281 -4.38 1.30 26.34
C ARG A 281 -3.03 0.60 26.46
N SER A 282 -2.69 0.19 27.69
CA SER A 282 -1.53 -0.67 27.90
C SER A 282 -1.84 -2.12 27.50
N TYR A 283 -0.79 -2.91 27.22
CA TYR A 283 -0.99 -4.35 27.02
C TYR A 283 -1.66 -5.00 28.25
N THR A 284 -1.27 -4.59 29.45
CA THR A 284 -1.87 -5.10 30.70
C THR A 284 -3.39 -4.88 30.74
N ASP A 285 -3.90 -3.79 30.16
CA ASP A 285 -5.34 -3.49 30.12
C ASP A 285 -6.11 -4.38 29.12
N VAL A 286 -5.45 -4.89 28.08
CA VAL A 286 -6.10 -5.59 26.95
C VAL A 286 -5.59 -7.02 26.72
N ALA A 287 -4.72 -7.53 27.59
CA ALA A 287 -3.97 -8.80 27.41
C ALA A 287 -4.85 -10.02 27.07
N GLU A 288 -6.10 -10.05 27.58
CA GLU A 288 -7.04 -11.16 27.31
C GLU A 288 -7.39 -11.29 25.82
N HIS A 289 -7.36 -10.16 25.09
CA HIS A 289 -7.79 -10.08 23.69
C HIS A 289 -6.72 -9.43 22.80
N ALA A 290 -5.46 -9.44 23.20
CA ALA A 290 -4.38 -8.78 22.45
C ALA A 290 -3.21 -9.73 22.16
N VAL A 291 -2.52 -9.43 21.07
CA VAL A 291 -1.19 -10.00 20.78
C VAL A 291 -0.19 -9.39 21.77
N ASP A 292 0.59 -10.24 22.44
CA ASP A 292 1.67 -9.77 23.30
C ASP A 292 2.76 -9.07 22.47
N PRO A 293 2.98 -7.75 22.66
CA PRO A 293 3.99 -6.99 21.93
C PRO A 293 5.40 -7.58 22.06
N ALA A 294 5.72 -8.24 23.17
CA ALA A 294 7.02 -8.86 23.40
C ALA A 294 7.31 -10.03 22.44
N THR A 295 6.27 -10.65 21.87
CA THR A 295 6.41 -11.75 20.88
C THR A 295 6.69 -11.28 19.46
N LEU A 296 6.59 -9.98 19.22
CA LEU A 296 6.85 -9.36 17.91
C LEU A 296 8.34 -8.99 17.70
N GLY A 297 9.22 -9.41 18.64
CA GLY A 297 10.64 -9.06 18.67
C GLY A 297 10.91 -7.77 19.45
N ARG A 298 12.14 -7.57 19.88
CA ARG A 298 12.56 -6.44 20.71
C ARG A 298 13.78 -5.74 20.14
N TYR A 299 13.98 -4.51 20.57
CA TYR A 299 15.20 -3.74 20.36
C TYR A 299 16.13 -3.92 21.55
N THR A 300 17.44 -3.82 21.33
CA THR A 300 18.41 -3.78 22.42
C THR A 300 18.47 -2.38 23.05
N GLU A 301 19.02 -2.28 24.29
CA GLU A 301 19.24 -0.98 24.93
C GLU A 301 20.13 -0.07 24.10
N GLU A 302 21.15 -0.64 23.44
CA GLU A 302 22.06 0.09 22.56
C GLU A 302 21.31 0.72 21.38
N GLN A 303 20.42 -0.04 20.72
CA GLN A 303 19.60 0.46 19.61
C GLN A 303 18.64 1.57 20.08
N LEU A 304 17.98 1.38 21.23
CA LEU A 304 17.04 2.36 21.78
C LEU A 304 17.72 3.68 22.18
N ALA A 305 18.98 3.60 22.64
CA ALA A 305 19.78 4.76 23.03
C ALA A 305 20.43 5.47 21.84
N HIS A 306 20.51 4.82 20.68
CA HIS A 306 21.23 5.37 19.52
C HIS A 306 20.51 6.60 18.94
N PRO A 307 21.24 7.67 18.53
CA PRO A 307 20.62 8.89 17.99
C PRO A 307 19.74 8.67 16.74
N THR A 308 20.03 7.64 15.93
CA THR A 308 19.25 7.30 14.73
C THR A 308 18.04 6.41 15.03
N SER A 309 17.81 6.05 16.30
CA SER A 309 16.64 5.26 16.68
C SER A 309 15.36 6.06 16.48
N ARG A 310 14.39 5.43 15.80
CA ARG A 310 13.06 6.00 15.54
C ARG A 310 12.00 5.46 16.47
N VAL A 311 12.39 4.60 17.41
CA VAL A 311 11.48 3.90 18.31
C VAL A 311 11.61 4.38 19.75
N THR A 312 10.54 4.23 20.50
CA THR A 312 10.47 4.53 21.92
C THR A 312 10.40 3.21 22.70
N PRO A 313 11.18 3.06 23.78
CA PRO A 313 11.05 1.92 24.68
C PRO A 313 9.61 1.75 25.17
N HIS A 314 9.15 0.51 25.25
CA HIS A 314 7.85 0.19 25.83
C HIS A 314 7.93 -1.02 26.76
N THR A 315 6.96 -1.10 27.65
CA THR A 315 6.71 -2.21 28.58
C THR A 315 5.26 -2.66 28.45
N ALA A 316 4.87 -3.70 29.17
CA ALA A 316 3.47 -4.14 29.20
C ALA A 316 2.51 -3.05 29.71
N ASP A 317 3.00 -2.10 30.50
CA ASP A 317 2.19 -1.01 31.07
C ASP A 317 2.27 0.30 30.26
N THR A 318 2.99 0.29 29.15
CA THR A 318 3.11 1.47 28.30
C THR A 318 1.83 1.64 27.46
N PRO A 319 1.14 2.80 27.53
CA PRO A 319 -0.02 3.06 26.71
C PRO A 319 0.37 3.12 25.23
N MET A 320 -0.39 2.42 24.39
CA MET A 320 -0.26 2.44 22.93
C MET A 320 -1.64 2.35 22.28
N ASP A 321 -1.69 2.55 20.97
CA ASP A 321 -2.91 2.44 20.19
C ASP A 321 -3.03 1.02 19.59
N TRP A 322 -4.26 0.53 19.47
CA TRP A 322 -4.56 -0.83 19.04
C TRP A 322 -5.60 -0.85 17.95
N VAL A 323 -5.51 -1.83 17.07
CA VAL A 323 -6.51 -2.13 16.05
C VAL A 323 -6.92 -3.59 16.12
N TRP A 324 -8.14 -3.90 15.68
CA TRP A 324 -8.60 -5.28 15.62
C TRP A 324 -8.01 -6.01 14.41
N GLY A 325 -7.51 -7.20 14.64
CA GLY A 325 -7.28 -8.25 13.67
C GLY A 325 -8.06 -9.50 14.06
N HIS A 326 -7.91 -10.57 13.28
CA HIS A 326 -8.58 -11.85 13.53
C HIS A 326 -7.59 -12.99 13.44
N ASP A 327 -7.62 -13.87 14.43
CA ASP A 327 -6.87 -15.13 14.39
C ASP A 327 -7.38 -15.99 13.23
N LEU A 328 -6.48 -16.44 12.37
CA LEU A 328 -6.86 -17.26 11.21
C LEU A 328 -7.25 -18.70 11.58
N ASP A 329 -6.99 -19.14 12.81
CA ASP A 329 -7.35 -20.49 13.26
C ASP A 329 -8.82 -20.57 13.66
N ASP A 330 -9.29 -19.72 14.55
CA ASP A 330 -10.64 -19.76 15.09
C ASP A 330 -11.51 -18.54 14.72
N GLY A 331 -10.95 -17.58 14.00
CA GLY A 331 -11.64 -16.36 13.55
C GLY A 331 -11.87 -15.34 14.65
N ARG A 332 -11.44 -15.58 15.91
CA ARG A 332 -11.66 -14.64 17.00
C ARG A 332 -10.91 -13.34 16.80
N ALA A 333 -11.50 -12.24 17.28
CA ALA A 333 -10.88 -10.94 17.22
C ALA A 333 -9.74 -10.81 18.25
N LEU A 334 -8.61 -10.26 17.83
CA LEU A 334 -7.45 -9.95 18.64
C LEU A 334 -6.95 -8.54 18.34
N LEU A 335 -6.61 -7.79 19.37
CA LEU A 335 -5.97 -6.49 19.24
C LEU A 335 -4.50 -6.64 18.86
N VAL A 336 -4.06 -5.82 17.92
CA VAL A 336 -2.67 -5.71 17.44
C VAL A 336 -2.22 -4.27 17.66
N PRO A 337 -0.97 -4.00 18.09
CA PRO A 337 -0.45 -2.64 18.15
C PRO A 337 -0.61 -1.92 16.81
N ALA A 338 -1.18 -0.72 16.82
CA ALA A 338 -1.59 -0.02 15.60
C ALA A 338 -0.42 0.35 14.69
N ASP A 339 0.73 0.73 15.27
CA ASP A 339 1.94 1.04 14.51
C ASP A 339 2.69 -0.20 14.00
N HIS A 340 2.37 -1.40 14.53
CA HIS A 340 2.77 -2.66 13.91
C HIS A 340 1.81 -3.08 12.79
N ALA A 341 0.51 -2.87 12.99
CA ALA A 341 -0.51 -3.23 12.01
C ALA A 341 -0.48 -2.32 10.76
N PHE A 342 -0.11 -1.06 10.90
CA PHE A 342 -0.08 -0.04 9.85
C PHE A 342 1.29 0.64 9.82
N TYR A 343 2.14 0.28 8.88
CA TYR A 343 3.50 0.82 8.78
C TYR A 343 3.56 2.34 8.46
N GLN A 344 2.43 2.94 8.10
CA GLN A 344 2.26 4.39 7.91
C GLN A 344 1.32 5.00 8.97
N TYR A 345 1.28 4.41 10.17
CA TYR A 345 0.37 4.82 11.23
C TYR A 345 0.56 6.29 11.65
N GLU A 346 1.77 6.81 11.64
CA GLU A 346 2.06 8.21 11.96
C GLU A 346 1.33 9.23 11.07
N TYR A 347 1.03 8.88 9.81
CA TYR A 347 0.33 9.77 8.88
C TYR A 347 -1.12 10.05 9.29
N ALA A 348 -1.78 9.14 9.98
CA ALA A 348 -3.11 9.38 10.51
C ALA A 348 -3.12 10.58 11.46
N PHE A 349 -2.08 10.69 12.29
CA PHE A 349 -1.93 11.82 13.23
C PHE A 349 -1.51 13.10 12.56
N ARG A 350 -0.65 13.07 11.56
CA ARG A 350 -0.21 14.28 10.84
C ARG A 350 -1.39 15.02 10.22
N ARG A 351 -2.36 14.30 9.69
CA ARG A 351 -3.53 14.89 9.04
C ARG A 351 -4.57 15.43 10.02
N ASP A 352 -4.81 14.72 11.12
CA ASP A 352 -5.72 15.17 12.19
C ASP A 352 -5.16 16.38 12.95
N ARG A 353 -3.85 16.46 13.11
CA ARG A 353 -3.16 17.61 13.72
C ARG A 353 -3.31 18.88 12.90
N ARG A 354 -3.37 18.83 11.58
CA ARG A 354 -3.68 19.99 10.74
C ARG A 354 -5.08 20.53 11.01
N ALA A 355 -6.04 19.68 11.25
CA ALA A 355 -7.40 20.06 11.63
C ALA A 355 -7.48 20.60 13.07
N ALA A 356 -6.62 20.11 13.98
CA ALA A 356 -6.66 20.43 15.42
C ALA A 356 -5.70 21.52 15.91
N ARG A 357 -4.84 22.06 15.07
CA ARG A 357 -3.83 23.11 15.42
C ARG A 357 -2.82 22.78 16.52
N ALA A 358 -2.67 21.59 17.00
CA ALA A 358 -1.78 21.33 18.14
C ALA A 358 -1.03 20.01 18.03
N VAL A 359 0.25 20.07 18.14
CA VAL A 359 1.30 19.10 18.42
C VAL A 359 2.29 18.92 17.26
N GLU A 360 3.53 19.25 17.53
CA GLU A 360 4.66 19.16 16.60
C GLU A 360 4.90 17.70 16.15
N PRO A 361 5.27 17.48 14.88
CA PRO A 361 5.45 16.15 14.29
C PRO A 361 6.52 15.27 14.95
N HIS A 362 7.36 15.84 15.82
CA HIS A 362 8.53 15.19 16.39
C HIS A 362 8.27 14.51 17.75
N GLU A 363 7.06 14.58 18.29
CA GLU A 363 6.81 14.13 19.67
C GLU A 363 6.29 12.70 19.82
N ARG A 364 5.79 12.04 18.77
CA ARG A 364 5.43 10.61 18.85
C ARG A 364 6.48 9.77 18.15
N LYS A 365 7.31 9.11 18.91
CA LYS A 365 8.15 8.01 18.43
C LYS A 365 7.28 6.76 18.29
N HIS A 366 7.61 5.92 17.31
CA HIS A 366 6.99 4.61 17.16
C HIS A 366 7.40 3.67 18.30
N TYR A 367 6.55 2.72 18.65
CA TYR A 367 6.93 1.55 19.43
C TYR A 367 7.44 0.44 18.50
N PHE A 368 6.89 0.38 17.31
CA PHE A 368 7.30 -0.51 16.22
C PHE A 368 7.59 0.33 14.97
N TYR A 369 8.78 0.20 14.42
CA TYR A 369 9.10 0.81 13.13
C TYR A 369 8.99 -0.27 12.06
N GLU A 370 7.92 -0.21 11.28
CA GLU A 370 7.51 -1.25 10.36
C GLU A 370 7.74 -0.88 8.89
N SER A 371 7.87 -1.92 8.08
CA SER A 371 7.78 -1.86 6.62
C SER A 371 6.44 -2.42 6.15
N SER A 372 6.22 -2.44 4.83
CA SER A 372 5.07 -3.11 4.22
C SER A 372 5.11 -4.63 4.31
N SER A 373 6.14 -5.23 4.90
CA SER A 373 6.30 -6.68 4.99
C SER A 373 5.08 -7.34 5.64
N GLY A 374 4.55 -8.37 4.97
CA GLY A 374 3.31 -9.03 5.36
C GLY A 374 2.03 -8.30 4.95
N CYS A 375 2.13 -7.20 4.17
CA CYS A 375 0.97 -6.60 3.51
C CYS A 375 0.81 -7.20 2.12
N ALA A 376 -0.41 -7.50 1.73
CA ALA A 376 -0.69 -7.97 0.37
C ALA A 376 -2.08 -7.57 -0.10
N VAL A 377 -2.22 -7.53 -1.42
CA VAL A 377 -3.48 -7.21 -2.11
C VAL A 377 -4.05 -8.46 -2.80
N GLY A 378 -5.38 -8.56 -2.79
CA GLY A 378 -6.13 -9.63 -3.47
C GLY A 378 -7.49 -9.17 -3.97
N ALA A 379 -8.15 -10.03 -4.75
CA ALA A 379 -9.52 -9.83 -5.18
C ALA A 379 -10.54 -10.09 -4.04
N ASN A 380 -10.10 -10.71 -2.99
CA ASN A 380 -10.83 -10.98 -1.76
C ASN A 380 -9.83 -11.11 -0.60
N LEU A 381 -10.34 -11.17 0.62
CA LEU A 381 -9.51 -11.20 1.81
C LEU A 381 -8.69 -12.50 1.92
N GLU A 382 -9.23 -13.63 1.44
CA GLU A 382 -8.56 -14.93 1.44
C GLU A 382 -7.33 -14.92 0.53
N GLU A 383 -7.43 -14.33 -0.67
CA GLU A 383 -6.29 -14.15 -1.59
C GLU A 383 -5.25 -13.21 -1.01
N ALA A 384 -5.67 -12.07 -0.42
CA ALA A 384 -4.76 -11.13 0.23
C ALA A 384 -4.03 -11.78 1.41
N ALA A 385 -4.73 -12.55 2.26
CA ALA A 385 -4.14 -13.27 3.38
C ALA A 385 -3.12 -14.31 2.92
N LEU A 386 -3.43 -15.07 1.87
CA LEU A 386 -2.52 -16.06 1.32
C LEU A 386 -1.23 -15.44 0.80
N HIS A 387 -1.33 -14.33 0.04
CA HIS A 387 -0.16 -13.63 -0.47
C HIS A 387 0.66 -12.97 0.66
N SER A 388 0.01 -12.46 1.70
CA SER A 388 0.68 -12.00 2.93
C SER A 388 1.57 -13.08 3.55
N LEU A 389 1.08 -14.32 3.65
CA LEU A 389 1.86 -15.43 4.19
C LEU A 389 3.02 -15.85 3.28
N PHE A 390 2.84 -15.81 1.96
CA PHE A 390 3.94 -16.05 1.03
C PHE A 390 5.07 -15.04 1.23
N GLU A 391 4.74 -13.76 1.34
CA GLU A 391 5.74 -12.71 1.56
C GLU A 391 6.43 -12.85 2.93
N LEU A 392 5.69 -13.14 4.00
CA LEU A 392 6.30 -13.35 5.31
C LEU A 392 7.25 -14.56 5.32
N ALA A 393 6.88 -15.67 4.68
CA ALA A 393 7.75 -16.84 4.57
C ALA A 393 9.02 -16.54 3.75
N GLU A 394 8.88 -15.75 2.68
CA GLU A 394 10.01 -15.29 1.86
C GLU A 394 11.00 -14.48 2.68
N ARG A 395 10.49 -13.46 3.39
CA ARG A 395 11.31 -12.56 4.21
C ARG A 395 11.97 -13.29 5.38
N ASP A 396 11.24 -14.13 6.08
CA ASP A 396 11.74 -14.94 7.20
C ASP A 396 12.84 -15.92 6.77
N ALA A 397 12.64 -16.64 5.67
CA ALA A 397 13.59 -17.59 5.13
C ALA A 397 14.89 -16.89 4.66
N PHE A 398 14.73 -15.75 3.95
CA PHE A 398 15.85 -14.95 3.51
C PHE A 398 16.67 -14.41 4.70
N LEU A 399 16.02 -13.75 5.67
CA LEU A 399 16.67 -13.18 6.84
C LEU A 399 17.37 -14.24 7.69
N THR A 400 16.69 -15.38 7.93
CA THR A 400 17.28 -16.52 8.64
C THR A 400 18.54 -17.01 7.93
N SER A 401 18.51 -17.12 6.61
CA SER A 401 19.66 -17.56 5.80
C SER A 401 20.80 -16.54 5.85
N TRP A 402 20.47 -15.25 5.77
CA TRP A 402 21.44 -14.15 5.90
C TRP A 402 22.14 -14.14 7.25
N TYR A 403 21.37 -14.19 8.35
CA TYR A 403 21.97 -14.14 9.70
C TYR A 403 22.74 -15.40 10.07
N ARG A 404 22.42 -16.56 9.47
CA ARG A 404 23.21 -17.77 9.64
C ARG A 404 24.60 -17.70 8.99
N ALA A 405 24.74 -16.94 7.92
CA ALA A 405 25.97 -16.81 7.14
C ALA A 405 26.62 -18.17 6.82
N ALA A 406 25.83 -19.11 6.32
CA ALA A 406 26.25 -20.49 6.06
C ALA A 406 25.87 -20.91 4.64
N PRO A 407 26.65 -21.82 3.99
CA PRO A 407 26.38 -22.29 2.64
C PRO A 407 24.96 -22.84 2.47
N LEU A 408 24.30 -22.46 1.38
CA LEU A 408 22.97 -22.89 0.97
C LEU A 408 23.06 -23.79 -0.27
N PRO A 409 22.13 -24.75 -0.45
CA PRO A 409 22.01 -25.46 -1.71
C PRO A 409 21.78 -24.47 -2.85
N HIS A 410 22.37 -24.71 -4.02
CA HIS A 410 22.22 -23.85 -5.18
C HIS A 410 21.55 -24.56 -6.34
N ILE A 411 20.72 -23.81 -7.09
CA ILE A 411 20.04 -24.28 -8.28
C ILE A 411 20.91 -23.92 -9.49
N PRO A 412 21.40 -24.91 -10.28
CA PRO A 412 22.21 -24.61 -11.45
C PRO A 412 21.39 -23.93 -12.55
N GLU A 413 21.93 -22.93 -13.21
CA GLU A 413 21.28 -22.19 -14.30
C GLU A 413 20.76 -23.12 -15.41
N SER A 414 21.48 -24.22 -15.68
CA SER A 414 21.10 -25.21 -16.69
C SER A 414 19.76 -25.91 -16.40
N SER A 415 19.30 -25.90 -15.15
CA SER A 415 18.02 -26.49 -14.74
C SER A 415 16.84 -25.51 -14.90
N ILE A 416 17.08 -24.24 -15.21
CA ILE A 416 16.03 -23.26 -15.41
C ILE A 416 15.39 -23.45 -16.79
N THR A 417 14.09 -23.70 -16.80
CA THR A 417 13.33 -23.96 -18.03
C THR A 417 12.52 -22.76 -18.51
N ASP A 418 12.13 -21.86 -17.59
CA ASP A 418 11.36 -20.65 -17.93
C ASP A 418 12.16 -19.70 -18.84
N PRO A 419 11.65 -19.38 -20.05
CA PRO A 419 12.37 -18.52 -21.00
C PRO A 419 12.59 -17.11 -20.48
N THR A 420 11.68 -16.58 -19.66
CA THR A 420 11.78 -15.24 -19.08
C THR A 420 12.92 -15.18 -18.06
N SER A 421 13.01 -16.20 -17.20
CA SER A 421 14.08 -16.33 -16.22
C SER A 421 15.46 -16.46 -16.90
N ARG A 422 15.56 -17.26 -17.96
CA ARG A 422 16.79 -17.37 -18.75
C ARG A 422 17.23 -16.04 -19.36
N ALA A 423 16.30 -15.30 -19.97
CA ALA A 423 16.60 -14.00 -20.56
C ALA A 423 17.07 -12.99 -19.49
N MET A 424 16.53 -13.03 -18.28
CA MET A 424 16.98 -12.19 -17.16
C MET A 424 18.38 -12.60 -16.68
N ILE A 425 18.69 -13.88 -16.59
CA ILE A 425 20.03 -14.39 -16.25
C ILE A 425 21.05 -13.89 -17.29
N GLU A 426 20.79 -14.11 -18.59
CA GLU A 426 21.64 -13.64 -19.68
C GLU A 426 21.88 -12.11 -19.61
N LEU A 427 20.83 -11.35 -19.32
CA LEU A 427 20.92 -9.89 -19.16
C LEU A 427 21.85 -9.50 -18.00
N ILE A 428 21.70 -10.10 -16.83
CA ILE A 428 22.49 -9.82 -15.64
C ILE A 428 23.96 -10.20 -15.90
N GLN A 429 24.19 -11.36 -16.54
CA GLN A 429 25.53 -11.81 -16.93
C GLN A 429 26.20 -10.90 -17.95
N ALA A 430 25.42 -10.37 -18.93
CA ALA A 430 25.91 -9.39 -19.90
C ALA A 430 26.34 -8.06 -19.25
N ARG A 431 25.86 -7.76 -18.05
CA ARG A 431 26.27 -6.61 -17.22
C ARG A 431 27.48 -6.90 -16.34
N GLY A 432 28.02 -8.11 -16.41
CA GLY A 432 29.24 -8.50 -15.70
C GLY A 432 29.02 -9.11 -14.31
N PHE A 433 27.82 -9.54 -14.00
CA PHE A 433 27.51 -10.21 -12.74
C PHE A 433 27.39 -11.72 -12.92
N ASP A 434 27.94 -12.48 -12.00
CA ASP A 434 27.63 -13.90 -11.83
C ASP A 434 26.34 -14.03 -11.02
N ILE A 435 25.49 -15.00 -11.40
CA ILE A 435 24.22 -15.26 -10.75
C ILE A 435 24.29 -16.53 -9.92
N HIS A 436 23.79 -16.45 -8.70
CA HIS A 436 23.63 -17.58 -7.80
C HIS A 436 22.16 -17.68 -7.36
N LEU A 437 21.52 -18.81 -7.67
CA LEU A 437 20.16 -19.13 -7.27
C LEU A 437 20.24 -20.05 -6.05
N LEU A 438 19.94 -19.52 -4.86
CA LEU A 438 20.14 -20.22 -3.59
C LEU A 438 18.80 -20.64 -3.00
N VAL A 439 18.71 -21.88 -2.52
CA VAL A 439 17.51 -22.39 -1.83
C VAL A 439 17.51 -21.85 -0.40
N ALA A 440 16.69 -20.85 -0.15
CA ALA A 440 16.58 -20.21 1.17
C ALA A 440 15.52 -20.86 2.07
N THR A 441 14.64 -21.71 1.53
CA THR A 441 13.59 -22.42 2.30
C THR A 441 14.14 -23.06 3.57
N ARG A 442 13.43 -22.85 4.66
CA ARG A 442 13.80 -23.34 5.99
C ARG A 442 12.68 -24.20 6.59
N ASP A 443 12.35 -23.98 7.85
CA ASP A 443 11.31 -24.67 8.62
C ASP A 443 9.90 -24.44 8.09
N ILE A 444 9.58 -23.21 7.61
CA ILE A 444 8.36 -23.00 6.83
C ILE A 444 8.62 -23.59 5.43
N ALA A 445 8.08 -24.78 5.18
CA ALA A 445 8.38 -25.60 3.99
C ALA A 445 7.71 -25.06 2.70
N LEU A 446 7.88 -23.78 2.41
CA LEU A 446 7.38 -23.06 1.24
C LEU A 446 8.57 -22.68 0.34
N PRO A 447 8.46 -22.78 -1.00
CA PRO A 447 9.57 -22.45 -1.89
C PRO A 447 10.01 -21.00 -1.76
N VAL A 448 11.24 -20.80 -1.31
CA VAL A 448 11.91 -19.49 -1.27
C VAL A 448 13.27 -19.62 -1.93
N VAL A 449 13.51 -18.75 -2.91
CA VAL A 449 14.78 -18.70 -3.64
C VAL A 449 15.41 -17.32 -3.44
N TRP A 450 16.63 -17.31 -2.92
CA TRP A 450 17.46 -16.10 -2.85
C TRP A 450 18.31 -16.02 -4.12
N VAL A 451 18.20 -14.93 -4.87
CA VAL A 451 19.06 -14.61 -6.00
C VAL A 451 20.12 -13.63 -5.56
N LEU A 452 21.39 -14.04 -5.69
CA LEU A 452 22.56 -13.23 -5.41
C LEU A 452 23.33 -12.97 -6.72
N ALA A 453 23.46 -11.70 -7.11
CA ALA A 453 24.31 -11.25 -8.19
C ALA A 453 25.65 -10.75 -7.63
N VAL A 454 26.75 -11.28 -8.13
CA VAL A 454 28.12 -10.94 -7.69
C VAL A 454 28.87 -10.34 -8.87
N ASN A 455 29.35 -9.12 -8.75
CA ASN A 455 30.10 -8.45 -9.82
C ASN A 455 31.46 -9.12 -10.02
N ARG A 456 31.75 -9.56 -11.26
CA ARG A 456 33.01 -10.20 -11.63
C ARG A 456 33.99 -9.26 -12.37
N LEU A 457 33.46 -8.15 -12.93
CA LEU A 457 34.24 -7.21 -13.75
C LEU A 457 34.81 -6.05 -12.94
N ASP A 458 34.02 -5.56 -11.99
CA ASP A 458 34.34 -4.41 -11.16
C ASP A 458 34.04 -4.76 -9.69
N PRO A 459 34.94 -4.39 -8.74
CA PRO A 459 34.63 -4.58 -7.33
C PRO A 459 33.45 -3.77 -6.82
N PHE A 460 33.05 -2.70 -7.54
CA PHE A 460 31.92 -1.83 -7.17
C PHE A 460 30.98 -1.58 -8.37
N PRO A 461 29.65 -1.73 -8.17
CA PRO A 461 28.96 -2.27 -6.98
C PRO A 461 29.25 -3.77 -6.82
N ALA A 462 29.50 -4.24 -5.59
CA ALA A 462 29.97 -5.60 -5.33
C ALA A 462 28.90 -6.67 -5.52
N THR A 463 27.74 -6.50 -4.89
CA THR A 463 26.64 -7.48 -4.94
C THR A 463 25.27 -6.82 -4.98
N PHE A 464 24.29 -7.55 -5.52
CA PHE A 464 22.87 -7.27 -5.39
C PHE A 464 22.12 -8.55 -5.02
N SER A 465 21.08 -8.42 -4.22
CA SER A 465 20.29 -9.54 -3.72
C SER A 465 18.80 -9.26 -3.81
N SER A 466 18.02 -10.31 -4.00
CA SER A 466 16.59 -10.34 -3.70
C SER A 466 16.15 -11.78 -3.47
N ALA A 467 14.95 -11.98 -2.92
CA ALA A 467 14.35 -13.30 -2.82
C ALA A 467 12.99 -13.31 -3.54
N GLY A 468 12.45 -14.51 -3.70
CA GLY A 468 11.13 -14.73 -4.25
C GLY A 468 10.52 -15.99 -3.70
N SER A 469 9.21 -15.97 -3.53
CA SER A 469 8.36 -17.09 -3.17
C SER A 469 7.22 -17.24 -4.18
N GLY A 470 6.48 -18.35 -4.16
CA GLY A 470 5.36 -18.47 -5.08
C GLY A 470 4.68 -19.84 -5.10
N ALA A 471 3.59 -19.89 -5.88
CA ALA A 471 2.80 -21.10 -6.10
C ALA A 471 3.59 -22.24 -6.73
N ASP A 472 4.67 -21.94 -7.44
CA ASP A 472 5.60 -22.90 -8.02
C ASP A 472 7.04 -22.38 -7.95
N PRO A 473 8.05 -23.28 -7.96
CA PRO A 473 9.45 -22.89 -7.87
C PRO A 473 9.92 -21.95 -9.01
N GLN A 474 9.35 -22.07 -10.21
CA GLN A 474 9.73 -21.21 -11.34
C GLN A 474 9.20 -19.78 -11.13
N SER A 475 8.02 -19.62 -10.50
CA SER A 475 7.50 -18.29 -10.15
C SER A 475 8.32 -17.63 -9.06
N ALA A 476 8.79 -18.38 -8.05
CA ALA A 476 9.70 -17.91 -7.02
C ALA A 476 11.02 -17.40 -7.62
N ILE A 477 11.65 -18.21 -8.48
CA ILE A 477 12.88 -17.84 -9.19
C ILE A 477 12.67 -16.59 -10.05
N ARG A 478 11.58 -16.53 -10.81
CA ARG A 478 11.27 -15.42 -11.71
C ARG A 478 11.02 -14.11 -10.94
N GLY A 479 10.35 -14.18 -9.79
CA GLY A 479 10.13 -13.03 -8.90
C GLY A 479 11.44 -12.41 -8.45
N ALA A 480 12.31 -13.21 -7.83
CA ALA A 480 13.63 -12.79 -7.37
C ALA A 480 14.52 -12.26 -8.50
N LEU A 481 14.55 -12.94 -9.65
CA LEU A 481 15.34 -12.50 -10.81
C LEU A 481 14.88 -11.13 -11.36
N ARG A 482 13.59 -10.82 -11.33
CA ARG A 482 13.09 -9.51 -11.78
C ARG A 482 13.66 -8.37 -10.95
N GLU A 483 13.68 -8.53 -9.65
CA GLU A 483 14.20 -7.49 -8.76
C GLU A 483 15.71 -7.31 -8.93
N VAL A 484 16.47 -8.40 -8.94
CA VAL A 484 17.90 -8.35 -9.17
C VAL A 484 18.24 -7.78 -10.56
N ALA A 485 17.50 -8.18 -11.61
CA ALA A 485 17.68 -7.62 -12.96
C ALA A 485 17.45 -6.11 -12.99
N GLN A 486 16.48 -5.61 -12.24
CA GLN A 486 16.26 -4.18 -12.09
C GLN A 486 17.43 -3.49 -11.39
N LEU A 487 17.89 -4.02 -10.26
CA LEU A 487 19.01 -3.45 -9.50
C LEU A 487 20.29 -3.37 -10.35
N VAL A 488 20.61 -4.45 -11.06
CA VAL A 488 21.80 -4.54 -11.92
C VAL A 488 21.72 -3.60 -13.13
N THR A 489 20.54 -3.33 -13.64
CA THR A 489 20.36 -2.53 -14.86
C THR A 489 20.05 -1.07 -14.61
N ASN A 490 19.56 -0.71 -13.42
CA ASN A 490 19.41 0.68 -13.04
C ASN A 490 20.77 1.34 -12.85
N PRO A 491 20.91 2.61 -13.28
CA PRO A 491 22.10 3.37 -12.95
C PRO A 491 22.24 3.46 -11.43
N VAL A 492 23.42 3.13 -10.93
CA VAL A 492 23.78 3.40 -9.54
C VAL A 492 23.99 4.90 -9.40
N ASP A 493 23.24 5.55 -8.52
CA ASP A 493 23.26 7.01 -8.32
C ASP A 493 24.15 7.45 -7.14
N TRP A 494 24.94 6.50 -6.60
CA TRP A 494 25.92 6.75 -5.53
C TRP A 494 27.32 6.27 -5.94
N THR A 495 28.34 6.90 -5.37
CA THR A 495 29.75 6.50 -5.55
C THR A 495 30.24 5.68 -4.35
N ARG A 496 31.35 4.96 -4.54
CA ARG A 496 31.98 4.20 -3.46
C ARG A 496 32.32 5.11 -2.26
N GLU A 497 32.88 6.28 -2.51
CA GLU A 497 33.30 7.24 -1.47
C GLU A 497 32.13 7.74 -0.62
N GLN A 498 30.91 7.75 -1.18
CA GLN A 498 29.69 8.15 -0.44
C GLN A 498 29.21 7.07 0.52
N VAL A 499 29.52 5.81 0.28
CA VAL A 499 28.93 4.68 1.00
C VAL A 499 29.94 3.82 1.78
N GLU A 500 31.25 3.89 1.47
CA GLU A 500 32.27 3.00 2.04
C GLU A 500 32.34 3.06 3.58
N ALA A 501 32.02 4.21 4.19
CA ALA A 501 31.99 4.35 5.64
C ALA A 501 30.95 3.42 6.31
N MET A 502 29.90 2.99 5.60
CA MET A 502 28.89 2.06 6.14
C MET A 502 29.49 0.68 6.43
N ALA A 503 30.57 0.28 5.76
CA ALA A 503 31.22 -1.00 6.00
C ALA A 503 31.92 -1.05 7.38
N GLU A 504 32.46 0.09 7.83
CA GLU A 504 33.10 0.24 9.14
C GLU A 504 32.09 0.60 10.23
N ASP A 505 31.08 1.39 9.88
CA ASP A 505 30.01 1.84 10.79
C ASP A 505 28.61 1.50 10.24
N PRO A 506 28.05 0.32 10.56
CA PRO A 506 26.71 -0.09 10.14
C PRO A 506 25.57 0.82 10.64
N TRP A 507 25.79 1.64 11.66
CA TRP A 507 24.79 2.60 12.15
C TRP A 507 24.44 3.70 11.13
N LEU A 508 25.28 3.86 10.10
CA LEU A 508 25.00 4.73 8.96
C LEU A 508 23.94 4.16 8.01
N VAL A 509 23.61 2.87 8.13
CA VAL A 509 22.50 2.23 7.40
C VAL A 509 21.21 2.58 8.13
N GLN A 510 20.42 3.52 7.60
CA GLN A 510 19.24 4.07 8.26
C GLN A 510 17.94 3.88 7.50
N GLU A 511 18.01 3.82 6.15
CA GLU A 511 16.85 3.71 5.25
C GLU A 511 16.94 2.43 4.40
N LEU A 512 15.86 2.11 3.70
CA LEU A 512 15.80 0.95 2.80
C LEU A 512 16.92 1.00 1.73
N GLU A 513 17.11 2.14 1.10
CA GLU A 513 18.12 2.31 0.06
C GLU A 513 19.55 2.09 0.59
N ASP A 514 19.80 2.37 1.86
CA ASP A 514 21.11 2.17 2.47
C ASP A 514 21.48 0.69 2.57
N HIS A 515 20.51 -0.22 2.67
CA HIS A 515 20.75 -1.67 2.63
C HIS A 515 21.30 -2.12 1.27
N VAL A 516 20.79 -1.56 0.18
CA VAL A 516 21.30 -1.80 -1.18
C VAL A 516 22.69 -1.16 -1.35
N ARG A 517 22.87 0.06 -0.84
CA ARG A 517 24.17 0.77 -0.86
C ARG A 517 25.21 0.00 -0.07
N PHE A 518 24.87 -0.48 1.12
CA PHE A 518 25.74 -1.30 1.96
C PHE A 518 26.20 -2.57 1.25
N SER A 519 25.32 -3.29 0.58
CA SER A 519 25.65 -4.51 -0.16
C SER A 519 26.50 -4.25 -1.42
N SER A 520 26.51 -3.01 -1.90
CA SER A 520 27.34 -2.60 -3.04
C SER A 520 28.82 -2.39 -2.69
N ILE A 521 29.16 -2.31 -1.40
CA ILE A 521 30.52 -2.05 -0.93
C ILE A 521 31.37 -3.32 -1.05
N PRO A 522 32.59 -3.26 -1.65
CA PRO A 522 33.45 -4.46 -1.81
C PRO A 522 33.78 -5.16 -0.50
N GLU A 523 33.95 -4.43 0.58
CA GLU A 523 34.31 -4.90 1.92
C GLU A 523 33.20 -5.74 2.56
N THR A 524 31.94 -5.56 2.11
CA THR A 524 30.79 -6.33 2.59
C THR A 524 30.50 -7.58 1.75
N ARG A 525 31.20 -7.78 0.63
CA ARG A 525 31.00 -8.89 -0.31
C ARG A 525 31.06 -10.27 0.37
N GLU A 526 32.01 -10.48 1.27
CA GLU A 526 32.19 -11.77 1.96
C GLU A 526 30.95 -12.17 2.76
N ARG A 527 30.21 -11.19 3.30
CA ARG A 527 28.96 -11.44 4.04
C ARG A 527 27.88 -12.05 3.15
N ALA A 528 27.74 -11.55 1.92
CA ALA A 528 26.77 -12.09 0.96
C ALA A 528 27.23 -13.45 0.39
N THR A 529 28.54 -13.57 0.09
CA THR A 529 29.09 -14.80 -0.51
C THR A 529 29.29 -15.94 0.49
N ALA A 530 29.14 -15.72 1.80
CA ALA A 530 29.10 -16.78 2.81
C ALA A 530 28.00 -17.81 2.57
N ALA A 531 26.94 -17.46 1.84
CA ALA A 531 25.87 -18.37 1.43
C ALA A 531 26.26 -19.32 0.28
N LEU A 532 27.40 -19.11 -0.38
CA LEU A 532 27.86 -19.92 -1.50
C LEU A 532 28.58 -21.21 -1.04
N GLY A 533 28.70 -22.18 -1.96
CA GLY A 533 29.47 -23.41 -1.74
C GLY A 533 28.64 -24.61 -1.23
N GLY A 534 27.33 -24.49 -1.13
CA GLY A 534 26.45 -25.62 -0.83
C GLY A 534 26.27 -26.58 -2.01
N PRO A 535 25.56 -27.70 -1.81
CA PRO A 535 25.34 -28.70 -2.85
C PRO A 535 24.48 -28.17 -4.01
N SER A 536 24.70 -28.72 -5.21
CA SER A 536 23.84 -28.45 -6.36
C SER A 536 22.57 -29.28 -6.29
N VAL A 537 21.42 -28.65 -6.48
CA VAL A 537 20.09 -29.28 -6.48
C VAL A 537 19.25 -28.70 -7.61
N THR A 538 18.46 -29.53 -8.27
CA THR A 538 17.44 -29.04 -9.22
C THR A 538 16.24 -28.42 -8.49
N PRO A 539 15.39 -27.61 -9.16
CA PRO A 539 14.17 -27.09 -8.55
C PRO A 539 13.25 -28.20 -8.00
N ASP A 540 13.17 -29.34 -8.70
CA ASP A 540 12.34 -30.47 -8.28
C ASP A 540 12.91 -31.21 -7.06
N GLU A 541 14.26 -31.28 -6.94
CA GLU A 541 14.92 -31.85 -5.76
C GLU A 541 14.84 -30.90 -4.55
N ALA A 542 14.91 -29.57 -4.79
CA ALA A 542 14.79 -28.57 -3.75
C ALA A 542 13.36 -28.49 -3.18
N PHE A 543 12.36 -28.62 -4.05
CA PHE A 543 10.93 -28.43 -3.74
C PHE A 543 10.09 -29.61 -4.24
N PRO A 544 10.29 -30.81 -3.70
CA PRO A 544 9.69 -32.01 -4.24
C PRO A 544 8.16 -31.93 -4.20
N ASP A 545 7.56 -32.21 -5.38
CA ASP A 545 6.10 -32.23 -5.56
C ASP A 545 5.35 -30.96 -5.11
N TRP A 546 6.01 -29.83 -4.89
CA TRP A 546 5.38 -28.64 -4.31
C TRP A 546 4.13 -28.18 -5.08
N PRO A 547 4.17 -27.99 -6.43
CA PRO A 547 2.99 -27.53 -7.16
C PRO A 547 1.80 -28.49 -7.01
N ARG A 548 2.07 -29.79 -6.98
CA ARG A 548 1.03 -30.82 -6.78
C ARG A 548 0.49 -30.78 -5.36
N ARG A 549 1.35 -30.72 -4.34
CA ARG A 549 0.95 -30.63 -2.93
C ARG A 549 0.05 -29.42 -2.68
N LEU A 550 0.40 -28.26 -3.22
CA LEU A 550 -0.40 -27.05 -3.11
C LEU A 550 -1.73 -27.19 -3.86
N ALA A 551 -1.72 -27.73 -5.08
CA ALA A 551 -2.94 -27.94 -5.87
C ALA A 551 -3.88 -28.95 -5.21
N ASP A 552 -3.36 -30.08 -4.71
CA ASP A 552 -4.15 -31.12 -4.01
C ASP A 552 -4.76 -30.57 -2.71
N ALA A 553 -3.96 -29.83 -1.92
CA ALA A 553 -4.42 -29.24 -0.68
C ALA A 553 -5.43 -28.11 -0.89
N SER A 554 -5.28 -27.32 -1.97
CA SER A 554 -6.24 -26.27 -2.30
C SER A 554 -7.62 -26.83 -2.66
N GLY A 555 -7.69 -28.04 -3.21
CA GLY A 555 -8.95 -28.61 -3.70
C GLY A 555 -9.61 -27.75 -4.80
N GLY A 556 -8.85 -26.89 -5.47
CA GLY A 556 -9.34 -25.92 -6.45
C GLY A 556 -9.93 -24.64 -5.83
N ASP A 557 -9.56 -24.34 -4.59
CA ASP A 557 -10.05 -23.20 -3.84
C ASP A 557 -8.91 -22.42 -3.16
N VAL A 558 -8.97 -21.08 -3.18
CA VAL A 558 -7.95 -20.21 -2.54
C VAL A 558 -7.94 -20.40 -1.03
N ARG A 559 -9.12 -20.61 -0.42
CA ARG A 559 -9.24 -20.89 1.02
C ARG A 559 -8.49 -22.17 1.39
N GLY A 560 -8.62 -23.23 0.61
CA GLY A 560 -7.87 -24.47 0.84
C GLY A 560 -6.36 -24.28 0.72
N ALA A 561 -5.90 -23.44 -0.25
CA ALA A 561 -4.49 -23.06 -0.37
C ALA A 561 -4.01 -22.27 0.86
N LEU A 562 -4.83 -21.32 1.35
CA LEU A 562 -4.53 -20.55 2.56
C LEU A 562 -4.40 -21.46 3.80
N ASP A 563 -5.33 -22.38 3.98
CA ASP A 563 -5.30 -23.33 5.12
C ASP A 563 -4.09 -24.26 5.05
N PHE A 564 -3.68 -24.68 3.86
CA PHE A 564 -2.45 -25.44 3.68
C PHE A 564 -1.20 -24.63 4.03
N VAL A 565 -1.07 -23.41 3.52
CA VAL A 565 0.08 -22.55 3.85
C VAL A 565 0.12 -22.23 5.34
N ARG A 566 -1.03 -21.96 5.97
CA ARG A 566 -1.15 -21.78 7.41
C ARG A 566 -0.62 -23.01 8.18
N SER A 567 -0.92 -24.22 7.72
CA SER A 567 -0.39 -25.43 8.38
C SER A 567 1.14 -25.52 8.34
N LEU A 568 1.79 -25.00 7.29
CA LEU A 568 3.26 -24.96 7.22
C LEU A 568 3.88 -24.00 8.25
N PHE A 569 3.18 -22.88 8.56
CA PHE A 569 3.58 -22.00 9.65
C PHE A 569 3.43 -22.68 11.01
N ALA A 570 2.33 -23.38 11.24
CA ALA A 570 2.10 -24.15 12.47
C ALA A 570 3.17 -25.26 12.65
N ASP A 571 3.52 -25.99 11.58
CA ASP A 571 4.59 -26.99 11.59
C ASP A 571 5.96 -26.39 11.96
N ALA A 572 6.17 -25.10 11.66
CA ALA A 572 7.37 -24.34 12.05
C ALA A 572 7.28 -23.74 13.47
N GLY A 573 6.21 -24.03 14.22
CA GLY A 573 5.98 -23.49 15.56
C GLY A 573 5.45 -22.05 15.58
N LEU A 574 4.87 -21.58 14.47
CA LEU A 574 4.22 -20.29 14.33
C LEU A 574 2.70 -20.49 14.32
N ASP A 575 2.15 -20.94 15.46
CA ASP A 575 0.76 -21.40 15.56
C ASP A 575 -0.26 -20.26 15.44
N ARG A 576 0.14 -19.03 15.76
CA ARG A 576 -0.76 -17.88 15.72
C ARG A 576 -0.49 -16.97 14.54
N ILE A 577 -1.52 -16.75 13.75
CA ILE A 577 -1.52 -15.81 12.62
C ILE A 577 -2.71 -14.90 12.79
N VAL A 578 -2.47 -13.60 13.02
CA VAL A 578 -3.52 -12.59 13.14
C VAL A 578 -3.58 -11.78 11.86
N LEU A 579 -4.72 -11.83 11.18
CA LEU A 579 -4.97 -11.07 9.97
C LEU A 579 -5.61 -9.72 10.32
N VAL A 580 -4.96 -8.64 9.97
CA VAL A 580 -5.53 -7.28 10.02
C VAL A 580 -6.09 -6.95 8.64
N ASP A 581 -7.39 -6.72 8.56
CA ASP A 581 -8.03 -6.23 7.34
C ASP A 581 -7.74 -4.73 7.18
N GLN A 582 -6.90 -4.41 6.20
CA GLN A 582 -6.51 -3.03 5.87
C GLN A 582 -7.38 -2.44 4.74
N THR A 583 -8.43 -3.14 4.35
CA THR A 583 -9.33 -2.74 3.27
C THR A 583 -10.14 -1.51 3.68
N SER A 584 -9.77 -0.34 3.21
CA SER A 584 -10.62 0.84 3.33
C SER A 584 -11.82 0.76 2.38
N ARG A 585 -12.80 1.64 2.59
CA ARG A 585 -13.94 1.76 1.66
C ARG A 585 -13.50 2.02 0.22
N GLU A 586 -12.43 2.77 0.03
CA GLU A 586 -11.89 3.07 -1.31
C GLU A 586 -11.32 1.82 -2.00
N HIS A 587 -10.69 0.92 -1.24
CA HIS A 587 -10.25 -0.38 -1.73
C HIS A 587 -11.44 -1.26 -2.12
N ALA A 588 -12.44 -1.37 -1.25
CA ALA A 588 -13.64 -2.17 -1.50
C ALA A 588 -14.41 -1.70 -2.74
N ASP A 589 -14.55 -0.38 -2.94
CA ASP A 589 -15.20 0.20 -4.13
C ASP A 589 -14.45 -0.15 -5.43
N ALA A 590 -13.13 -0.33 -5.34
CA ALA A 590 -12.32 -0.79 -6.47
C ALA A 590 -12.37 -2.31 -6.68
N GLY A 591 -12.96 -3.06 -5.76
CA GLY A 591 -12.93 -4.53 -5.73
C GLY A 591 -11.57 -5.07 -5.31
N ILE A 592 -10.82 -4.30 -4.52
CA ILE A 592 -9.50 -4.63 -4.01
C ILE A 592 -9.60 -4.88 -2.51
N HIS A 593 -8.97 -5.94 -2.03
CA HIS A 593 -8.80 -6.21 -0.62
C HIS A 593 -7.33 -6.14 -0.24
N VAL A 594 -7.05 -5.57 0.91
CA VAL A 594 -5.69 -5.46 1.45
C VAL A 594 -5.67 -6.04 2.85
N ALA A 595 -4.72 -6.87 3.13
CA ALA A 595 -4.55 -7.48 4.43
C ALA A 595 -3.09 -7.43 4.88
N ARG A 596 -2.88 -7.42 6.19
CA ARG A 596 -1.59 -7.65 6.81
C ARG A 596 -1.66 -8.86 7.74
N ALA A 597 -0.79 -9.83 7.52
CA ALA A 597 -0.59 -10.91 8.46
C ALA A 597 0.42 -10.50 9.55
N VAL A 598 0.06 -10.74 10.80
CA VAL A 598 0.91 -10.54 11.98
C VAL A 598 1.14 -11.90 12.61
N VAL A 599 2.39 -12.34 12.64
CA VAL A 599 2.78 -13.68 13.09
C VAL A 599 3.79 -13.55 14.24
N PRO A 600 3.35 -13.72 15.49
CA PRO A 600 4.25 -13.70 16.66
C PRO A 600 5.39 -14.71 16.51
N GLY A 601 6.64 -14.26 16.70
CA GLY A 601 7.83 -15.11 16.59
C GLY A 601 8.48 -15.21 15.20
N ILE A 602 7.85 -14.68 14.14
CA ILE A 602 8.47 -14.57 12.80
C ILE A 602 9.55 -13.48 12.79
N LEU A 603 10.55 -13.61 11.91
CA LEU A 603 11.58 -12.57 11.78
C LEU A 603 11.01 -11.36 11.03
N PRO A 604 10.96 -10.19 11.65
CA PRO A 604 10.50 -8.98 10.98
C PRO A 604 11.55 -8.45 10.00
N MET A 605 11.11 -8.03 8.81
CA MET A 605 11.94 -7.29 7.88
C MET A 605 12.06 -5.84 8.36
N CYS A 606 13.26 -5.44 8.80
CA CYS A 606 13.50 -4.13 9.38
C CYS A 606 14.55 -3.37 8.58
N PHE A 607 14.25 -2.14 8.20
CA PHE A 607 15.17 -1.27 7.50
C PHE A 607 15.81 -0.27 8.48
N GLY A 608 17.14 -0.16 8.38
CA GLY A 608 17.95 0.62 9.32
C GLY A 608 18.54 -0.22 10.46
N HIS A 609 19.84 -0.05 10.72
CA HIS A 609 20.56 -0.85 11.74
C HIS A 609 20.00 -0.64 13.15
N ALA A 610 19.64 0.59 13.51
CA ALA A 610 19.01 0.90 14.79
C ALA A 610 17.57 0.37 14.91
N GLN A 611 16.93 0.00 13.78
CA GLN A 611 15.52 -0.41 13.75
C GLN A 611 15.34 -1.93 13.75
N GLN A 612 16.41 -2.73 13.83
CA GLN A 612 16.33 -4.19 13.83
C GLN A 612 15.67 -4.70 15.12
N ARG A 613 14.47 -5.26 15.00
CA ARG A 613 13.69 -5.82 16.11
C ARG A 613 13.89 -7.33 16.22
N LEU A 614 15.12 -7.78 16.46
CA LEU A 614 15.51 -9.19 16.40
C LEU A 614 15.85 -9.81 17.77
N ALA A 615 15.94 -9.01 18.82
CA ALA A 615 16.22 -9.51 20.15
C ALA A 615 15.03 -10.29 20.73
N GLY A 616 15.29 -11.43 21.38
CA GLY A 616 14.28 -12.24 22.03
C GLY A 616 13.37 -13.02 21.08
N LEU A 617 13.84 -13.34 19.87
CA LEU A 617 13.16 -14.23 18.92
C LEU A 617 13.76 -15.65 19.00
N PRO A 618 13.08 -16.61 19.65
CA PRO A 618 13.64 -17.94 19.89
C PRO A 618 13.96 -18.74 18.61
N ARG A 619 13.20 -18.51 17.51
CA ARG A 619 13.46 -19.14 16.23
C ARG A 619 14.79 -18.69 15.62
N LEU A 620 15.11 -17.39 15.70
CA LEU A 620 16.41 -16.90 15.23
C LEU A 620 17.55 -17.49 16.08
N GLU A 621 17.42 -17.47 17.41
CA GLU A 621 18.40 -18.05 18.31
C GLU A 621 18.62 -19.55 18.03
N ALA A 622 17.52 -20.29 17.77
CA ALA A 622 17.60 -21.70 17.39
C ALA A 622 18.27 -21.89 16.02
N ALA A 623 17.99 -21.03 15.07
CA ALA A 623 18.58 -21.09 13.73
C ALA A 623 20.09 -20.78 13.72
N LEU A 624 20.58 -19.97 14.65
CA LEU A 624 22.00 -19.63 14.75
C LEU A 624 22.83 -20.67 15.50
N ARG A 625 22.21 -21.60 16.27
CA ARG A 625 22.94 -22.64 17.00
C ARG A 625 23.79 -23.52 16.07
N GLY A 626 25.02 -23.78 16.48
CA GLY A 626 26.00 -24.56 15.67
C GLY A 626 26.57 -23.82 14.46
N THR A 627 26.25 -22.54 14.27
CA THR A 627 26.88 -21.69 13.25
C THR A 627 27.95 -20.79 13.85
N ALA A 628 28.76 -20.15 13.01
CA ALA A 628 29.72 -19.13 13.44
C ALA A 628 29.05 -17.90 14.08
N GLN A 629 27.73 -17.78 13.93
CA GLN A 629 26.94 -16.65 14.44
C GLN A 629 26.22 -16.94 15.78
N GLU A 630 26.41 -18.13 16.36
CA GLU A 630 25.67 -18.58 17.56
C GLU A 630 25.77 -17.61 18.76
N HIS A 631 26.90 -16.91 18.90
CA HIS A 631 27.14 -16.00 20.01
C HIS A 631 26.96 -14.52 19.66
N ARG A 632 26.54 -14.21 18.43
CA ARG A 632 26.20 -12.84 18.06
C ARG A 632 24.86 -12.43 18.63
N THR A 633 24.77 -11.17 19.00
CA THR A 633 23.54 -10.53 19.49
C THR A 633 23.09 -9.44 18.53
N SER A 634 21.80 -9.11 18.57
CA SER A 634 21.27 -7.95 17.85
C SER A 634 21.97 -6.64 18.31
N PRO A 635 22.21 -5.64 17.44
CA PRO A 635 21.90 -5.69 16.01
C PRO A 635 22.89 -6.52 15.19
N TYR A 636 22.37 -7.24 14.21
CA TYR A 636 23.15 -8.01 13.25
C TYR A 636 23.56 -7.15 12.07
N ASP A 637 24.47 -7.66 11.22
CA ASP A 637 24.85 -6.98 9.99
C ASP A 637 23.62 -6.65 9.14
N PRO A 638 23.55 -5.43 8.54
CA PRO A 638 22.43 -5.05 7.68
C PRO A 638 22.22 -6.07 6.55
N HIS A 639 20.99 -6.48 6.33
CA HIS A 639 20.65 -7.41 5.25
C HIS A 639 20.68 -6.71 3.88
N PRO A 640 21.02 -7.42 2.78
CA PRO A 640 21.10 -6.83 1.44
C PRO A 640 19.75 -6.83 0.68
N PHE A 641 18.65 -7.05 1.34
CA PHE A 641 17.32 -7.08 0.70
C PHE A 641 16.87 -5.65 0.38
N PRO A 642 16.38 -5.38 -0.89
CA PRO A 642 15.94 -4.05 -1.33
C PRO A 642 14.57 -3.64 -0.82
#